data_565d8a96b49822087e25ff89984d44f9
#
_entry.id   565d8a96b49822087e25ff89984d44f9
#
_cell.length_a   1.000
_cell.length_b   1.000
_cell.length_c   1.000
_cell.angle_alpha   90.00
_cell.angle_beta   90.00
_cell.angle_gamma   90.00
#
_symmetry.space_group_name_H-M   'P 1'
#
loop_
_entity.id
_entity.type
_entity.pdbx_description
1 polymer ?
#
loop_
_entity_poly.entity_id
_entity_poly.type
_entity_poly.pdbx_seq_one_letter_code
_entity_poly.pdbx_strand_id
1 'polypeptide(L)'
;MKWDFPQILKLFSEGDNYRLFNDSMHGLERECVRMDCKGMISQNPHPETLGSALKNPLITTDFSEAQLELISPPRSTEGATAEYLKNVHIFLAKRLDKEFFWPFSMPCVLPNDADKIPLANYGNSFEGKRKTKYRLGLSYRYGRKMQTVSGTHYNFSFSENFWKFLHDKIAPKSNLQDFISEKYLHIVRNFLRYSWVNTYLFGAAPVLDESYLARKPILGFRKPKYLKKLDRHTYYGEYACSFRMSELGYYSKVQAQHAVSFNSLEEYISDLTKAISTPEPKYKSFPGLNTNILQSEAEHYSRIRPKQVLKTQPGALAKKETPLEALKARGILYVEARAIDINPYSPIGLDIDQLEFLHVFLVYCLFKSSPKIECCEHGAITGNQNKVSIYGRKPGLTLVKDCKDIDMKVWGKEIIEEMMPIAELLNGNSKDGNHKNSLLAQLEKLDKPYLTPSARIVSKLGKHKQSFAEYGLELAKSHCQYFRKQKLTKELEKEYEAIAEISLDAQKKQEMIDDTFTEGFEDMEFSTQILAKEAMKRNVKVEILDRKENFLKLSEGKHIEYVKQATKTSKDSYMTFLIMENKNVTNQILRAGGLRIPEGDAFINPEAAILAYPKFEKIKSVIKPTTTNHGIAVSFAEPGDKKSYVKAVNEAFKFGETILVEEFIEGEEYRLLVVDDKVCSIVKRIPANIVGDGEHTIMELIDIKNDDPKYYKYFNTYTIKSGPVEASHLKSQGLTFKSIPKKEERVFLRTNSNVGTGGDPIECLDLVHDSYKRLAEKAALIAKAKICGVDMMIKNPRSPATKDNYGIIEINYNPALQMHHYPVDSSGVNVAKLVLDLLGF
;
A
#
# COMPACT_ATOMS: atom_id res chain seq x y z
N MET A 1 -26.01 -14.83 -26.03
CA MET A 1 -25.68 -16.28 -26.11
C MET A 1 -25.81 -16.89 -24.73
N LYS A 2 -26.29 -18.13 -24.57
CA LYS A 2 -26.27 -18.81 -23.28
C LYS A 2 -24.85 -19.28 -22.95
N TRP A 3 -24.43 -19.23 -21.65
CA TRP A 3 -23.12 -19.73 -21.24
C TRP A 3 -23.10 -21.25 -21.24
N ASP A 4 -22.55 -21.82 -22.32
CA ASP A 4 -22.48 -23.25 -22.57
C ASP A 4 -21.10 -23.63 -23.06
N PHE A 5 -20.46 -24.63 -22.44
CA PHE A 5 -19.06 -25.00 -22.69
C PHE A 5 -18.76 -25.26 -24.18
N PRO A 6 -19.51 -26.10 -24.93
CA PRO A 6 -19.24 -26.32 -26.35
C PRO A 6 -19.37 -25.04 -27.19
N GLN A 7 -20.34 -24.17 -26.87
CA GLN A 7 -20.51 -22.91 -27.63
C GLN A 7 -19.35 -21.94 -27.38
N ILE A 8 -18.88 -21.82 -26.14
CA ILE A 8 -17.72 -20.96 -25.78
C ILE A 8 -16.45 -21.51 -26.43
N LEU A 9 -16.22 -22.82 -26.35
CA LEU A 9 -15.10 -23.49 -27.02
C LEU A 9 -15.10 -23.23 -28.52
N LYS A 10 -16.25 -23.43 -29.19
CA LYS A 10 -16.42 -23.16 -30.62
C LYS A 10 -16.08 -21.70 -30.95
N LEU A 11 -16.53 -20.73 -30.17
CA LEU A 11 -16.27 -19.31 -30.39
C LEU A 11 -14.78 -19.00 -30.49
N PHE A 12 -13.95 -19.63 -29.65
CA PHE A 12 -12.50 -19.44 -29.66
C PHE A 12 -11.78 -20.33 -30.68
N SER A 13 -12.43 -21.38 -31.15
CA SER A 13 -11.89 -22.26 -32.22
C SER A 13 -12.14 -21.72 -33.63
N GLU A 14 -12.98 -20.68 -33.81
CA GLU A 14 -13.26 -20.08 -35.10
C GLU A 14 -12.14 -19.11 -35.53
N GLY A 15 -11.55 -19.36 -36.72
CA GLY A 15 -10.49 -18.51 -37.28
C GLY A 15 -9.27 -18.39 -36.36
N ASP A 16 -8.82 -17.15 -36.14
CA ASP A 16 -7.64 -16.83 -35.32
C ASP A 16 -7.99 -16.43 -33.87
N ASN A 17 -9.23 -16.66 -33.40
CA ASN A 17 -9.68 -16.23 -32.09
C ASN A 17 -8.88 -16.86 -30.93
N TYR A 18 -8.29 -18.05 -31.15
CA TYR A 18 -7.40 -18.68 -30.16
C TYR A 18 -6.20 -17.81 -29.78
N ARG A 19 -5.77 -16.90 -30.67
CA ARG A 19 -4.66 -15.96 -30.37
C ARG A 19 -4.94 -14.98 -29.25
N LEU A 20 -6.22 -14.79 -28.88
CA LEU A 20 -6.60 -13.94 -27.75
C LEU A 20 -6.06 -14.45 -26.40
N PHE A 21 -5.65 -15.72 -26.34
CA PHE A 21 -4.99 -16.28 -25.15
C PHE A 21 -3.51 -15.92 -25.05
N ASN A 22 -2.85 -15.53 -26.16
CA ASN A 22 -1.42 -15.22 -26.19
C ASN A 22 -1.04 -14.00 -25.35
N ASP A 23 -1.99 -13.11 -25.06
CA ASP A 23 -1.79 -11.91 -24.27
C ASP A 23 -2.19 -12.13 -22.80
N SER A 24 -2.43 -13.37 -22.38
CA SER A 24 -2.64 -13.72 -20.97
C SER A 24 -1.37 -13.45 -20.18
N MET A 25 -1.53 -13.04 -18.91
CA MET A 25 -0.40 -12.73 -18.05
C MET A 25 -0.30 -13.72 -16.90
N HIS A 26 0.93 -14.15 -16.64
CA HIS A 26 1.28 -15.17 -15.68
C HIS A 26 2.28 -14.58 -14.67
N GLY A 27 2.00 -14.73 -13.37
CA GLY A 27 2.90 -14.34 -12.28
C GLY A 27 3.06 -15.47 -11.28
N LEU A 28 4.20 -15.55 -10.65
CA LEU A 28 4.51 -16.56 -9.63
C LEU A 28 5.01 -15.90 -8.35
N GLU A 29 4.55 -16.43 -7.22
CA GLU A 29 5.08 -16.13 -5.90
C GLU A 29 5.45 -17.47 -5.25
N ARG A 30 6.70 -17.60 -4.79
CA ARG A 30 7.14 -18.78 -4.06
C ARG A 30 7.57 -18.43 -2.66
N GLU A 31 6.88 -18.99 -1.68
CA GLU A 31 7.32 -19.00 -0.29
C GLU A 31 8.41 -20.06 -0.09
N CYS A 32 9.46 -19.74 0.65
CA CYS A 32 10.48 -20.72 1.03
C CYS A 32 11.14 -20.39 2.36
N VAL A 33 11.23 -21.38 3.24
CA VAL A 33 11.87 -21.22 4.55
C VAL A 33 13.38 -21.33 4.41
N ARG A 34 14.13 -20.35 4.93
CA ARG A 34 15.58 -20.48 5.11
C ARG A 34 15.89 -21.43 6.28
N MET A 35 16.86 -22.27 6.11
CA MET A 35 17.33 -23.18 7.14
C MET A 35 18.86 -23.23 7.23
N ASP A 36 19.36 -23.62 8.37
CA ASP A 36 20.79 -23.83 8.60
C ASP A 36 21.30 -25.18 8.02
N CYS A 37 22.59 -25.43 8.15
CA CYS A 37 23.23 -26.66 7.68
C CYS A 37 22.84 -27.94 8.44
N LYS A 38 22.08 -27.80 9.54
CA LYS A 38 21.52 -28.91 10.34
C LYS A 38 20.05 -29.21 10.01
N GLY A 39 19.45 -28.41 9.12
CA GLY A 39 18.05 -28.57 8.75
C GLY A 39 17.06 -27.89 9.70
N MET A 40 17.53 -27.02 10.59
CA MET A 40 16.70 -26.20 11.48
C MET A 40 16.30 -24.89 10.80
N ILE A 41 15.11 -24.37 11.10
CA ILE A 41 14.68 -23.04 10.64
C ILE A 41 15.71 -21.97 11.05
N SER A 42 16.08 -21.12 10.12
CA SER A 42 17.06 -20.06 10.34
C SER A 42 16.64 -19.09 11.45
N GLN A 43 17.60 -18.64 12.23
CA GLN A 43 17.47 -17.60 13.25
C GLN A 43 18.11 -16.28 12.79
N ASN A 44 18.70 -16.26 11.60
CA ASN A 44 19.38 -15.07 11.07
C ASN A 44 18.36 -14.05 10.55
N PRO A 45 18.62 -12.75 10.64
CA PRO A 45 17.78 -11.72 10.04
C PRO A 45 17.74 -11.86 8.52
N HIS A 46 16.81 -11.14 7.90
CA HIS A 46 16.76 -11.01 6.44
C HIS A 46 18.08 -10.41 5.92
N PRO A 47 18.76 -11.04 4.96
CA PRO A 47 20.05 -10.53 4.49
C PRO A 47 19.91 -9.18 3.77
N GLU A 48 20.66 -8.16 4.18
CA GLU A 48 20.67 -6.84 3.55
C GLU A 48 21.05 -6.90 2.06
N THR A 49 21.88 -7.88 1.67
CA THR A 49 22.26 -8.11 0.26
C THR A 49 21.08 -8.50 -0.64
N LEU A 50 19.95 -8.85 -0.05
CA LEU A 50 18.68 -9.12 -0.76
C LEU A 50 17.77 -7.88 -0.82
N GLY A 51 18.20 -6.76 -0.22
CA GLY A 51 17.38 -5.55 -0.13
C GLY A 51 16.40 -5.55 1.04
N SER A 52 15.50 -4.58 1.03
CA SER A 52 14.48 -4.42 2.08
C SER A 52 13.37 -5.45 1.95
N ALA A 53 13.08 -6.20 3.01
CA ALA A 53 11.90 -7.07 3.07
C ALA A 53 10.57 -6.29 2.91
N LEU A 54 10.55 -4.97 3.16
CA LEU A 54 9.37 -4.12 3.02
C LEU A 54 9.18 -3.57 1.60
N LYS A 55 10.26 -3.18 0.93
CA LYS A 55 10.24 -2.37 -0.30
C LYS A 55 10.77 -3.09 -1.54
N ASN A 56 11.45 -4.24 -1.40
CA ASN A 56 11.90 -5.00 -2.55
C ASN A 56 10.69 -5.67 -3.24
N PRO A 57 10.44 -5.41 -4.54
CA PRO A 57 9.30 -5.99 -5.26
C PRO A 57 9.48 -7.47 -5.62
N LEU A 58 10.70 -8.00 -5.54
CA LEU A 58 11.04 -9.36 -5.97
C LEU A 58 11.29 -10.33 -4.82
N ILE A 59 11.79 -9.82 -3.69
CA ILE A 59 12.18 -10.66 -2.54
C ILE A 59 11.69 -9.98 -1.27
N THR A 60 10.70 -10.58 -0.62
CA THR A 60 10.15 -10.14 0.66
C THR A 60 10.18 -11.28 1.67
N THR A 61 9.55 -11.09 2.82
CA THR A 61 9.28 -12.15 3.80
C THR A 61 7.77 -12.31 3.98
N ASP A 62 7.33 -13.54 4.26
CA ASP A 62 5.93 -13.79 4.61
C ASP A 62 5.71 -13.65 6.13
N PHE A 63 5.48 -14.73 6.86
CA PHE A 63 5.21 -14.69 8.29
C PHE A 63 6.50 -14.61 9.14
N SER A 64 7.45 -15.46 8.83
CA SER A 64 8.72 -15.54 9.56
C SER A 64 9.83 -14.77 8.84
N GLU A 65 10.74 -14.19 9.61
CA GLU A 65 11.99 -13.63 9.09
C GLU A 65 12.78 -14.63 8.25
N ALA A 66 12.66 -15.90 8.58
CA ALA A 66 13.25 -17.01 7.84
C ALA A 66 12.46 -17.43 6.59
N GLN A 67 11.22 -16.97 6.42
CA GLN A 67 10.33 -17.38 5.32
C GLN A 67 10.35 -16.33 4.23
N LEU A 68 11.19 -16.54 3.23
CA LEU A 68 11.26 -15.68 2.06
C LEU A 68 10.05 -15.91 1.15
N GLU A 69 9.62 -14.85 0.48
CA GLU A 69 8.66 -14.87 -0.60
C GLU A 69 9.31 -14.26 -1.84
N LEU A 70 9.43 -15.08 -2.89
CA LEU A 70 10.08 -14.73 -4.15
C LEU A 70 9.02 -14.48 -5.20
N ILE A 71 9.03 -13.32 -5.82
CA ILE A 71 7.97 -12.82 -6.68
C ILE A 71 8.50 -12.61 -8.10
N SER A 72 7.78 -13.11 -9.09
CA SER A 72 8.01 -12.73 -10.49
C SER A 72 7.02 -11.63 -10.89
N PRO A 73 7.43 -10.61 -11.65
CA PRO A 73 6.49 -9.75 -12.33
C PRO A 73 5.71 -10.55 -13.37
N PRO A 74 4.49 -10.10 -13.75
CA PRO A 74 3.69 -10.79 -14.75
C PRO A 74 4.40 -10.85 -16.10
N ARG A 75 4.32 -12.01 -16.75
CA ARG A 75 4.89 -12.31 -18.08
C ARG A 75 3.81 -12.93 -18.99
N SER A 76 4.00 -12.83 -20.29
CA SER A 76 3.03 -13.32 -21.28
C SER A 76 3.04 -14.83 -21.50
N THR A 77 4.03 -15.56 -20.94
CA THR A 77 4.11 -17.01 -21.06
C THR A 77 4.55 -17.65 -19.75
N GLU A 78 4.15 -18.91 -19.56
CA GLU A 78 4.53 -19.74 -18.41
C GLU A 78 6.06 -19.93 -18.33
N GLY A 79 6.69 -20.17 -19.51
CA GLY A 79 8.14 -20.36 -19.60
C GLY A 79 8.93 -19.11 -19.20
N ALA A 80 8.49 -17.93 -19.66
CA ALA A 80 9.13 -16.66 -19.28
C ALA A 80 8.98 -16.36 -17.79
N THR A 81 7.84 -16.71 -17.20
CA THR A 81 7.55 -16.55 -15.79
C THR A 81 8.43 -17.48 -14.94
N ALA A 82 8.53 -18.76 -15.33
CA ALA A 82 9.37 -19.75 -14.66
C ALA A 82 10.86 -19.37 -14.74
N GLU A 83 11.34 -18.91 -15.89
CA GLU A 83 12.73 -18.48 -16.08
C GLU A 83 13.05 -17.24 -15.25
N TYR A 84 12.12 -16.27 -15.17
CA TYR A 84 12.29 -15.12 -14.29
C TYR A 84 12.44 -15.55 -12.83
N LEU A 85 11.53 -16.39 -12.31
CA LEU A 85 11.60 -16.90 -10.95
C LEU A 85 12.90 -17.68 -10.71
N LYS A 86 13.37 -18.45 -11.69
CA LYS A 86 14.66 -19.14 -11.63
C LYS A 86 15.83 -18.15 -11.48
N ASN A 87 15.80 -17.04 -12.20
CA ASN A 87 16.85 -16.01 -12.11
C ASN A 87 16.86 -15.35 -10.72
N VAL A 88 15.69 -15.11 -10.11
CA VAL A 88 15.60 -14.65 -8.71
C VAL A 88 16.21 -15.68 -7.75
N HIS A 89 15.99 -16.98 -7.96
CA HIS A 89 16.62 -18.04 -7.16
C HIS A 89 18.14 -18.10 -7.33
N ILE A 90 18.65 -17.86 -8.53
CA ILE A 90 20.10 -17.80 -8.77
C ILE A 90 20.71 -16.63 -7.99
N PHE A 91 20.08 -15.46 -8.03
CA PHE A 91 20.50 -14.29 -7.28
C PHE A 91 20.49 -14.56 -5.77
N LEU A 92 19.41 -15.15 -5.26
CA LEU A 92 19.25 -15.56 -3.87
C LEU A 92 20.33 -16.55 -3.43
N ALA A 93 20.51 -17.66 -4.17
CA ALA A 93 21.41 -18.75 -3.78
C ALA A 93 22.87 -18.32 -3.67
N LYS A 94 23.29 -17.31 -4.43
CA LYS A 94 24.65 -16.72 -4.36
C LYS A 94 24.86 -15.83 -3.13
N ARG A 95 23.79 -15.32 -2.54
CA ARG A 95 23.81 -14.37 -1.40
C ARG A 95 23.45 -14.99 -0.05
N LEU A 96 23.00 -16.23 -0.04
CA LEU A 96 22.82 -16.99 1.20
C LEU A 96 24.14 -17.67 1.58
N ASP A 97 24.79 -17.19 2.64
CA ASP A 97 25.97 -17.84 3.21
C ASP A 97 25.53 -18.87 4.23
N LYS A 98 26.02 -20.14 4.07
CA LYS A 98 25.77 -21.26 4.99
C LYS A 98 24.31 -21.61 5.27
N GLU A 99 23.39 -21.00 4.55
CA GLU A 99 21.95 -21.26 4.61
C GLU A 99 21.45 -21.87 3.31
N PHE A 100 20.30 -22.56 3.41
CA PHE A 100 19.62 -23.20 2.31
C PHE A 100 18.15 -22.86 2.35
N PHE A 101 17.42 -22.90 1.23
CA PHE A 101 15.99 -22.79 1.22
C PHE A 101 15.34 -24.18 1.17
N TRP A 102 14.37 -24.35 2.08
CA TRP A 102 13.65 -25.62 2.26
C TRP A 102 12.78 -25.95 1.05
N PRO A 103 12.84 -27.19 0.51
CA PRO A 103 12.20 -27.54 -0.75
C PRO A 103 10.77 -28.08 -0.62
N PHE A 104 10.16 -28.07 0.57
CA PHE A 104 8.84 -28.64 0.82
C PHE A 104 7.88 -27.62 1.40
N SER A 105 6.57 -27.87 1.21
CA SER A 105 5.52 -27.04 1.79
C SER A 105 5.38 -27.21 3.31
N MET A 106 5.46 -28.45 3.81
CA MET A 106 5.56 -28.65 5.26
C MET A 106 6.96 -28.24 5.72
N PRO A 107 7.09 -27.54 6.85
CA PRO A 107 8.33 -26.88 7.23
C PRO A 107 9.46 -27.86 7.59
N CYS A 108 10.69 -27.36 7.58
CA CYS A 108 11.86 -27.98 8.14
C CYS A 108 11.72 -28.17 9.67
N VAL A 109 12.77 -28.65 10.33
CA VAL A 109 12.75 -28.82 11.79
C VAL A 109 12.54 -27.47 12.49
N LEU A 110 11.54 -27.40 13.36
CA LEU A 110 11.15 -26.22 14.11
C LEU A 110 11.61 -26.30 15.58
N PRO A 111 11.88 -25.17 16.24
CA PRO A 111 12.17 -25.19 17.67
C PRO A 111 10.99 -25.72 18.49
N ASN A 112 11.27 -26.38 19.61
CA ASN A 112 10.23 -26.85 20.53
C ASN A 112 9.37 -25.69 21.03
N ASP A 113 10.02 -24.61 21.43
CA ASP A 113 9.37 -23.35 21.77
C ASP A 113 9.03 -22.57 20.50
N ALA A 114 7.74 -22.45 20.20
CA ALA A 114 7.26 -21.76 19.02
C ALA A 114 7.63 -20.27 18.99
N ASP A 115 7.83 -19.64 20.16
CA ASP A 115 8.19 -18.22 20.24
C ASP A 115 9.62 -17.94 19.76
N LYS A 116 10.44 -18.99 19.59
CA LYS A 116 11.76 -18.92 18.95
C LYS A 116 11.70 -18.94 17.43
N ILE A 117 10.55 -19.11 16.79
CA ILE A 117 10.39 -18.87 15.36
C ILE A 117 10.38 -17.35 15.16
N PRO A 118 11.37 -16.76 14.45
CA PRO A 118 11.48 -15.31 14.34
C PRO A 118 10.32 -14.74 13.50
N LEU A 119 9.65 -13.70 14.00
CA LEU A 119 8.65 -12.97 13.23
C LEU A 119 9.33 -12.10 12.18
N ALA A 120 8.71 -11.95 11.02
CA ALA A 120 9.21 -11.05 9.97
C ALA A 120 9.30 -9.61 10.49
N ASN A 121 10.48 -9.01 10.28
CA ASN A 121 10.79 -7.64 10.65
C ASN A 121 10.88 -6.78 9.38
N TYR A 122 10.05 -5.72 9.32
CA TYR A 122 9.97 -4.84 8.18
C TYR A 122 10.55 -3.45 8.46
N GLY A 123 11.39 -3.31 9.48
CA GLY A 123 11.99 -2.05 9.90
C GLY A 123 11.08 -1.19 10.77
N ASN A 124 11.51 0.07 10.98
CA ASN A 124 10.92 0.98 11.97
C ASN A 124 9.86 1.92 11.41
N SER A 125 9.62 1.93 10.09
CA SER A 125 8.54 2.71 9.50
C SER A 125 7.17 2.28 10.05
N PHE A 126 6.16 3.16 10.00
CA PHE A 126 4.79 2.82 10.43
C PHE A 126 4.24 1.62 9.64
N GLU A 127 4.53 1.57 8.34
CA GLU A 127 4.15 0.42 7.52
C GLU A 127 4.85 -0.86 7.99
N GLY A 128 6.15 -0.78 8.26
CA GLY A 128 6.94 -1.90 8.75
C GLY A 128 6.43 -2.42 10.10
N LYS A 129 6.25 -1.53 11.07
CA LYS A 129 5.68 -1.85 12.39
C LYS A 129 4.28 -2.47 12.27
N ARG A 130 3.42 -1.90 11.42
CA ARG A 130 2.06 -2.44 11.16
C ARG A 130 2.11 -3.84 10.57
N LYS A 131 3.00 -4.10 9.58
CA LYS A 131 3.18 -5.44 9.01
C LYS A 131 3.69 -6.45 10.04
N THR A 132 4.65 -6.07 10.88
CA THR A 132 5.16 -6.93 11.98
C THR A 132 4.06 -7.19 13.02
N LYS A 133 3.30 -6.16 13.41
CA LYS A 133 2.17 -6.29 14.34
C LYS A 133 1.06 -7.21 13.81
N TYR A 134 0.77 -7.15 12.52
CA TYR A 134 -0.15 -8.08 11.86
C TYR A 134 0.30 -9.54 12.01
N ARG A 135 1.60 -9.84 11.81
CA ARG A 135 2.16 -11.19 12.00
C ARG A 135 2.15 -11.63 13.46
N LEU A 136 2.37 -10.71 14.37
CA LEU A 136 2.19 -10.98 15.80
C LEU A 136 0.74 -11.41 16.09
N GLY A 137 -0.25 -10.73 15.49
CA GLY A 137 -1.65 -11.12 15.56
C GLY A 137 -1.90 -12.54 15.01
N LEU A 138 -1.32 -12.90 13.86
CA LEU A 138 -1.39 -14.26 13.31
C LEU A 138 -0.77 -15.30 14.27
N SER A 139 0.36 -14.94 14.90
CA SER A 139 1.02 -15.79 15.91
C SER A 139 0.09 -16.16 17.06
N TYR A 140 -0.64 -15.21 17.60
CA TYR A 140 -1.59 -15.44 18.70
C TYR A 140 -2.83 -16.23 18.26
N ARG A 141 -3.35 -15.97 17.04
CA ARG A 141 -4.57 -16.59 16.52
C ARG A 141 -4.38 -18.04 16.09
N TYR A 142 -3.26 -18.33 15.43
CA TYR A 142 -3.02 -19.60 14.72
C TYR A 142 -1.78 -20.34 15.19
N GLY A 143 -0.90 -19.65 15.90
CA GLY A 143 0.39 -20.20 16.34
C GLY A 143 1.48 -20.10 15.26
N ARG A 144 2.72 -19.82 15.67
CA ARG A 144 3.84 -19.59 14.74
C ARG A 144 4.18 -20.80 13.88
N LYS A 145 4.07 -22.03 14.43
CA LYS A 145 4.38 -23.27 13.68
C LYS A 145 3.47 -23.47 12.47
N MET A 146 2.18 -23.14 12.59
CA MET A 146 1.25 -23.24 11.46
C MET A 146 1.64 -22.26 10.34
N GLN A 147 2.11 -21.07 10.69
CA GLN A 147 2.45 -20.02 9.74
C GLN A 147 3.77 -20.28 8.99
N THR A 148 4.57 -21.30 9.36
CA THR A 148 5.78 -21.69 8.62
C THR A 148 5.51 -22.65 7.45
N VAL A 149 4.27 -23.06 7.25
CA VAL A 149 3.86 -23.82 6.07
C VAL A 149 3.95 -22.89 4.85
N SER A 150 4.56 -23.38 3.78
CA SER A 150 4.86 -22.60 2.58
C SER A 150 4.19 -23.17 1.34
N GLY A 151 3.92 -22.31 0.35
CA GLY A 151 3.32 -22.71 -0.92
C GLY A 151 3.86 -21.93 -2.10
N THR A 152 3.26 -22.18 -3.26
CA THR A 152 3.45 -21.36 -4.44
C THR A 152 2.10 -20.77 -4.82
N HIS A 153 2.10 -19.51 -5.26
CA HIS A 153 0.92 -18.83 -5.77
C HIS A 153 1.09 -18.59 -7.28
N TYR A 154 0.02 -18.78 -8.00
CA TYR A 154 -0.04 -18.54 -9.44
C TYR A 154 -1.05 -17.44 -9.72
N ASN A 155 -0.55 -16.29 -10.19
CA ASN A 155 -1.32 -15.13 -10.59
C ASN A 155 -1.62 -15.23 -12.09
N PHE A 156 -2.89 -15.04 -12.46
CA PHE A 156 -3.33 -15.17 -13.84
C PHE A 156 -4.37 -14.12 -14.22
N SER A 157 -4.19 -13.52 -15.40
CA SER A 157 -5.17 -12.63 -16.00
C SER A 157 -5.27 -12.82 -17.51
N PHE A 158 -6.48 -12.66 -18.04
CA PHE A 158 -6.70 -12.50 -19.47
C PHE A 158 -6.46 -11.06 -19.91
N SER A 159 -6.15 -10.85 -21.19
CA SER A 159 -5.99 -9.52 -21.77
C SER A 159 -7.31 -8.75 -21.88
N GLU A 160 -7.21 -7.44 -22.01
CA GLU A 160 -8.39 -6.60 -22.26
C GLU A 160 -9.10 -6.97 -23.56
N ASN A 161 -8.33 -7.32 -24.60
CA ASN A 161 -8.86 -7.75 -25.90
C ASN A 161 -9.67 -9.05 -25.79
N PHE A 162 -9.19 -10.01 -24.99
CA PHE A 162 -9.93 -11.23 -24.68
C PHE A 162 -11.31 -10.91 -24.05
N TRP A 163 -11.31 -10.03 -23.05
CA TRP A 163 -12.55 -9.69 -22.36
C TRP A 163 -13.52 -8.89 -23.22
N LYS A 164 -13.04 -7.95 -24.01
CA LYS A 164 -13.88 -7.20 -24.98
C LYS A 164 -14.51 -8.15 -25.99
N PHE A 165 -13.71 -9.03 -26.59
CA PHE A 165 -14.22 -10.03 -27.53
C PHE A 165 -15.33 -10.90 -26.91
N LEU A 166 -15.09 -11.43 -25.73
CA LEU A 166 -16.05 -12.31 -25.06
C LEU A 166 -17.31 -11.56 -24.65
N HIS A 167 -17.18 -10.35 -24.12
CA HIS A 167 -18.28 -9.48 -23.74
C HIS A 167 -19.17 -9.15 -24.93
N ASP A 168 -18.59 -8.75 -26.06
CA ASP A 168 -19.36 -8.39 -27.27
C ASP A 168 -20.18 -9.56 -27.81
N LYS A 169 -19.69 -10.79 -27.65
CA LYS A 169 -20.39 -12.01 -28.12
C LYS A 169 -21.47 -12.47 -27.13
N ILE A 170 -21.27 -12.31 -25.83
CA ILE A 170 -22.12 -12.90 -24.78
C ILE A 170 -23.08 -11.88 -24.17
N ALA A 171 -22.62 -10.67 -23.85
CA ALA A 171 -23.36 -9.70 -23.05
C ALA A 171 -23.15 -8.23 -23.49
N PRO A 172 -23.28 -7.89 -24.78
CA PRO A 172 -22.87 -6.57 -25.33
C PRO A 172 -23.60 -5.36 -24.74
N LYS A 173 -24.68 -5.58 -23.99
CA LYS A 173 -25.47 -4.53 -23.34
C LYS A 173 -25.12 -4.30 -21.86
N SER A 174 -24.29 -5.16 -21.28
CA SER A 174 -23.87 -5.02 -19.87
C SER A 174 -22.64 -4.11 -19.74
N ASN A 175 -22.34 -3.67 -18.50
CA ASN A 175 -21.08 -2.99 -18.23
C ASN A 175 -19.93 -3.99 -18.38
N LEU A 176 -18.88 -3.61 -19.11
CA LEU A 176 -17.73 -4.48 -19.37
C LEU A 176 -17.02 -4.88 -18.07
N GLN A 177 -16.79 -3.94 -17.15
CA GLN A 177 -16.06 -4.22 -15.89
C GLN A 177 -16.86 -5.14 -14.97
N ASP A 178 -18.17 -4.98 -14.90
CA ASP A 178 -19.05 -5.87 -14.12
C ASP A 178 -19.06 -7.28 -14.72
N PHE A 179 -19.09 -7.37 -16.06
CA PHE A 179 -18.98 -8.65 -16.77
C PHE A 179 -17.65 -9.34 -16.47
N ILE A 180 -16.52 -8.62 -16.56
CA ILE A 180 -15.19 -9.14 -16.22
C ILE A 180 -15.16 -9.67 -14.78
N SER A 181 -15.65 -8.88 -13.83
CA SER A 181 -15.66 -9.26 -12.42
C SER A 181 -16.50 -10.49 -12.15
N GLU A 182 -17.69 -10.59 -12.76
CA GLU A 182 -18.54 -11.77 -12.68
C GLU A 182 -17.83 -13.00 -13.27
N LYS A 183 -17.12 -12.87 -14.40
CA LYS A 183 -16.42 -13.98 -15.04
C LYS A 183 -15.17 -14.42 -14.26
N TYR A 184 -14.47 -13.52 -13.60
CA TYR A 184 -13.43 -13.92 -12.65
C TYR A 184 -14.02 -14.67 -11.42
N LEU A 185 -15.17 -14.23 -10.89
CA LEU A 185 -15.85 -14.99 -9.82
C LEU A 185 -16.36 -16.34 -10.31
N HIS A 186 -16.76 -16.44 -11.57
CA HIS A 186 -17.07 -17.69 -12.23
C HIS A 186 -15.87 -18.67 -12.18
N ILE A 187 -14.66 -18.18 -12.54
CA ILE A 187 -13.41 -18.95 -12.40
C ILE A 187 -13.20 -19.36 -10.94
N VAL A 188 -13.35 -18.43 -10.00
CA VAL A 188 -13.14 -18.70 -8.57
C VAL A 188 -14.07 -19.80 -8.06
N ARG A 189 -15.37 -19.76 -8.37
CA ARG A 189 -16.33 -20.78 -7.96
C ARG A 189 -15.98 -22.15 -8.51
N ASN A 190 -15.63 -22.22 -9.81
CA ASN A 190 -15.24 -23.49 -10.43
C ASN A 190 -13.88 -23.99 -9.95
N PHE A 191 -12.93 -23.10 -9.72
CA PHE A 191 -11.67 -23.48 -9.07
C PHE A 191 -11.90 -24.11 -7.70
N LEU A 192 -12.78 -23.55 -6.88
CA LEU A 192 -13.12 -24.13 -5.58
C LEU A 192 -13.73 -25.53 -5.70
N ARG A 193 -14.62 -25.77 -6.71
CA ARG A 193 -15.25 -27.06 -7.00
C ARG A 193 -14.25 -28.12 -7.42
N TYR A 194 -13.27 -27.74 -8.23
CA TYR A 194 -12.41 -28.70 -8.95
C TYR A 194 -10.95 -28.73 -8.44
N SER A 195 -10.53 -27.81 -7.54
CA SER A 195 -9.13 -27.70 -7.08
C SER A 195 -8.59 -28.95 -6.37
N TRP A 196 -9.47 -29.88 -5.93
CA TRP A 196 -9.05 -31.17 -5.41
C TRP A 196 -8.24 -31.97 -6.44
N VAL A 197 -8.47 -31.76 -7.75
CA VAL A 197 -7.68 -32.37 -8.84
C VAL A 197 -6.23 -31.90 -8.76
N ASN A 198 -5.99 -30.60 -8.61
CA ASN A 198 -4.63 -30.05 -8.43
C ASN A 198 -3.95 -30.66 -7.21
N THR A 199 -4.68 -30.79 -6.08
CA THR A 199 -4.15 -31.40 -4.87
C THR A 199 -3.80 -32.88 -5.06
N TYR A 200 -4.58 -33.62 -5.84
CA TYR A 200 -4.24 -35.01 -6.18
C TYR A 200 -3.00 -35.10 -7.06
N LEU A 201 -2.96 -34.35 -8.16
CA LEU A 201 -1.94 -34.45 -9.21
C LEU A 201 -0.58 -33.88 -8.80
N PHE A 202 -0.58 -32.80 -8.04
CA PHE A 202 0.60 -32.02 -7.71
C PHE A 202 0.87 -31.91 -6.19
N GLY A 203 0.00 -32.45 -5.36
CA GLY A 203 0.23 -32.45 -3.91
C GLY A 203 1.58 -33.11 -3.56
N ALA A 204 2.39 -32.39 -2.78
CA ALA A 204 3.76 -32.77 -2.46
C ALA A 204 4.08 -32.60 -0.95
N ALA A 205 3.04 -32.64 -0.12
CA ALA A 205 3.17 -32.45 1.32
C ALA A 205 2.56 -33.62 2.15
N PRO A 206 2.87 -34.89 1.84
CA PRO A 206 2.31 -36.05 2.55
C PRO A 206 3.05 -36.40 3.84
N VAL A 207 4.08 -35.67 4.18
CA VAL A 207 5.04 -35.95 5.28
C VAL A 207 5.27 -34.69 6.09
N LEU A 208 5.55 -34.83 7.37
CA LEU A 208 5.91 -33.73 8.28
C LEU A 208 6.86 -34.20 9.38
N ASP A 209 7.61 -33.28 9.93
CA ASP A 209 8.46 -33.50 11.10
C ASP A 209 7.67 -33.40 12.40
N GLU A 210 8.04 -34.17 13.42
CA GLU A 210 7.42 -34.20 14.74
C GLU A 210 7.39 -32.80 15.40
N SER A 211 8.41 -31.99 15.17
CA SER A 211 8.50 -30.64 15.70
C SER A 211 7.33 -29.72 15.26
N TYR A 212 6.76 -29.99 14.10
CA TYR A 212 5.54 -29.30 13.64
C TYR A 212 4.29 -29.71 14.45
N LEU A 213 4.18 -30.97 14.85
CA LEU A 213 3.06 -31.51 15.64
C LEU A 213 3.09 -31.04 17.09
N ALA A 214 4.28 -30.73 17.64
CA ALA A 214 4.47 -30.25 19.00
C ALA A 214 3.97 -28.78 19.13
N ARG A 215 2.73 -28.53 18.73
CA ARG A 215 2.03 -27.25 18.94
C ARG A 215 1.62 -27.17 20.41
N LYS A 216 1.81 -26.01 21.08
CA LYS A 216 1.08 -25.74 22.30
C LYS A 216 -0.41 -25.92 21.97
N PRO A 217 -1.17 -26.74 22.74
CA PRO A 217 -2.54 -27.05 22.36
C PRO A 217 -3.37 -25.77 22.36
N ILE A 218 -3.68 -25.26 21.20
CA ILE A 218 -4.87 -24.45 21.04
C ILE A 218 -6.01 -25.47 21.22
N LEU A 219 -6.50 -25.59 22.46
CA LEU A 219 -7.65 -26.42 22.86
C LEU A 219 -7.78 -27.76 22.09
N GLY A 220 -7.14 -28.81 22.61
CA GLY A 220 -7.51 -30.17 22.30
C GLY A 220 -7.02 -30.78 20.99
N PHE A 221 -5.89 -30.33 20.44
CA PHE A 221 -5.26 -30.98 19.30
C PHE A 221 -4.89 -32.43 19.66
N ARG A 222 -5.61 -33.42 19.11
CA ARG A 222 -5.25 -34.83 19.15
C ARG A 222 -4.62 -35.21 17.82
N LYS A 223 -3.49 -35.91 17.88
CA LYS A 223 -2.82 -36.45 16.69
C LYS A 223 -3.82 -37.27 15.86
N PRO A 224 -4.02 -36.91 14.57
CA PRO A 224 -4.94 -37.63 13.71
C PRO A 224 -4.55 -39.10 13.52
N LYS A 225 -5.53 -40.02 13.50
CA LYS A 225 -5.33 -41.45 13.32
C LYS A 225 -4.68 -41.83 11.98
N TYR A 226 -4.83 -41.02 10.96
CA TYR A 226 -4.25 -41.23 9.63
C TYR A 226 -2.73 -40.97 9.56
N LEU A 227 -2.16 -40.33 10.58
CA LEU A 227 -0.72 -40.10 10.66
C LEU A 227 -0.01 -41.36 11.18
N LYS A 228 0.80 -41.97 10.31
CA LYS A 228 1.68 -43.06 10.62
C LYS A 228 3.07 -42.56 10.95
N LYS A 229 3.78 -43.22 11.84
CA LYS A 229 5.17 -42.91 12.20
C LYS A 229 6.11 -43.66 11.27
N LEU A 230 7.04 -43.00 10.61
CA LEU A 230 8.04 -43.61 9.74
C LEU A 230 9.32 -43.91 10.51
N ASP A 231 9.80 -42.92 11.29
CA ASP A 231 10.97 -43.00 12.16
C ASP A 231 10.71 -42.23 13.46
N ARG A 232 11.78 -41.94 14.24
CA ARG A 232 11.66 -41.24 15.52
C ARG A 232 10.99 -39.89 15.40
N HIS A 233 11.19 -39.12 14.30
CA HIS A 233 10.75 -37.71 14.12
C HIS A 233 9.85 -37.51 12.92
N THR A 234 9.73 -38.46 11.99
CA THR A 234 8.98 -38.33 10.75
C THR A 234 7.60 -38.96 10.84
N TYR A 235 6.57 -38.20 10.47
CA TYR A 235 5.20 -38.68 10.31
C TYR A 235 4.73 -38.54 8.87
N TYR A 236 3.94 -39.48 8.38
CA TYR A 236 3.42 -39.50 7.02
C TYR A 236 1.96 -39.97 6.96
N GLY A 237 1.27 -39.61 5.89
CA GLY A 237 -0.02 -40.20 5.52
C GLY A 237 0.17 -41.18 4.38
N GLU A 238 -0.21 -42.45 4.57
CA GLU A 238 -0.02 -43.49 3.56
C GLU A 238 -0.60 -43.12 2.20
N TYR A 239 -1.79 -42.50 2.22
CA TYR A 239 -2.52 -42.08 1.04
C TYR A 239 -2.60 -40.56 0.87
N ALA A 240 -1.94 -39.77 1.73
CA ALA A 240 -2.04 -38.33 1.73
C ALA A 240 -1.35 -37.71 0.51
N CYS A 241 -2.00 -36.70 -0.06
CA CYS A 241 -1.42 -35.88 -1.11
C CYS A 241 -0.79 -34.60 -0.53
N SER A 242 -1.48 -33.90 0.39
CA SER A 242 -1.02 -32.62 0.94
C SER A 242 -1.57 -32.35 2.33
N PHE A 243 -0.73 -32.39 3.35
CA PHE A 243 -1.12 -31.92 4.69
C PHE A 243 -1.30 -30.40 4.73
N ARG A 244 -0.58 -29.63 3.88
CA ARG A 244 -0.78 -28.19 3.75
C ARG A 244 -2.23 -27.84 3.44
N MET A 245 -2.88 -28.63 2.56
CA MET A 245 -4.25 -28.40 2.10
C MET A 245 -5.30 -29.11 2.97
N SER A 246 -4.91 -29.69 4.11
CA SER A 246 -5.77 -30.36 5.09
C SER A 246 -5.92 -29.52 6.37
N GLU A 247 -6.66 -30.05 7.35
CA GLU A 247 -6.77 -29.47 8.70
C GLU A 247 -5.44 -29.35 9.45
N LEU A 248 -4.38 -30.02 9.01
CA LEU A 248 -3.03 -29.89 9.54
C LEU A 248 -2.31 -28.63 9.04
N GLY A 249 -2.70 -28.09 7.90
CA GLY A 249 -2.14 -26.89 7.29
C GLY A 249 -2.88 -25.61 7.71
N TYR A 250 -3.18 -24.77 6.73
CA TYR A 250 -3.90 -23.52 6.92
C TYR A 250 -5.38 -23.77 7.20
N TYR A 251 -5.74 -23.87 8.48
CA TYR A 251 -7.10 -24.07 8.92
C TYR A 251 -7.43 -23.20 10.13
N SER A 252 -8.60 -22.58 10.11
CA SER A 252 -9.14 -21.80 11.22
C SER A 252 -10.60 -22.17 11.48
N LYS A 253 -10.90 -22.63 12.70
CA LYS A 253 -12.28 -22.91 13.12
C LYS A 253 -13.15 -21.63 13.11
N VAL A 254 -12.55 -20.48 13.44
CA VAL A 254 -13.27 -19.20 13.45
C VAL A 254 -13.65 -18.82 12.01
N GLN A 255 -12.70 -18.88 11.07
CA GLN A 255 -13.00 -18.59 9.66
C GLN A 255 -13.98 -19.58 9.04
N ALA A 256 -13.91 -20.87 9.40
CA ALA A 256 -14.84 -21.88 8.91
C ALA A 256 -16.31 -21.62 9.34
N GLN A 257 -16.52 -20.85 10.41
CA GLN A 257 -17.85 -20.43 10.86
C GLN A 257 -18.37 -19.15 10.16
N HIS A 258 -17.50 -18.46 9.42
CA HIS A 258 -17.81 -17.22 8.71
C HIS A 258 -17.51 -17.39 7.22
N ALA A 259 -18.44 -18.03 6.51
CA ALA A 259 -18.30 -18.25 5.08
C ALA A 259 -18.28 -16.92 4.33
N VAL A 260 -17.32 -16.79 3.41
CA VAL A 260 -17.22 -15.67 2.48
C VAL A 260 -17.76 -16.13 1.13
N SER A 261 -18.76 -15.42 0.61
CA SER A 261 -19.38 -15.73 -0.66
C SER A 261 -18.51 -15.32 -1.85
N PHE A 262 -18.52 -16.14 -2.89
CA PHE A 262 -17.96 -15.81 -4.22
C PHE A 262 -19.05 -15.73 -5.29
N ASN A 263 -20.32 -15.56 -4.88
CA ASN A 263 -21.46 -15.54 -5.79
C ASN A 263 -21.65 -14.20 -6.49
N SER A 264 -21.19 -13.11 -5.86
CA SER A 264 -21.05 -11.78 -6.48
C SER A 264 -19.88 -11.01 -5.84
N LEU A 265 -19.36 -9.99 -6.54
CA LEU A 265 -18.32 -9.12 -5.98
C LEU A 265 -18.82 -8.32 -4.77
N GLU A 266 -20.07 -7.93 -4.80
CA GLU A 266 -20.73 -7.21 -3.70
C GLU A 266 -20.81 -8.08 -2.43
N GLU A 267 -21.28 -9.34 -2.57
CA GLU A 267 -21.34 -10.30 -1.45
C GLU A 267 -19.92 -10.54 -0.89
N TYR A 268 -18.92 -10.76 -1.76
CA TYR A 268 -17.52 -10.98 -1.36
C TYR A 268 -16.96 -9.81 -0.54
N ILE A 269 -17.14 -8.57 -1.02
CA ILE A 269 -16.69 -7.37 -0.32
C ILE A 269 -17.45 -7.17 1.00
N SER A 270 -18.76 -7.39 1.00
CA SER A 270 -19.62 -7.27 2.18
C SER A 270 -19.19 -8.23 3.29
N ASP A 271 -19.03 -9.53 2.95
CA ASP A 271 -18.68 -10.57 3.92
C ASP A 271 -17.29 -10.32 4.52
N LEU A 272 -16.30 -9.96 3.70
CA LEU A 272 -14.97 -9.62 4.20
C LEU A 272 -14.99 -8.33 5.05
N THR A 273 -15.74 -7.31 4.63
CA THR A 273 -15.90 -6.07 5.42
C THR A 273 -16.49 -6.37 6.78
N LYS A 274 -17.53 -7.22 6.82
CA LYS A 274 -18.12 -7.69 8.07
C LYS A 274 -17.11 -8.44 8.93
N ALA A 275 -16.34 -9.35 8.35
CA ALA A 275 -15.35 -10.13 9.09
C ALA A 275 -14.21 -9.27 9.68
N ILE A 276 -13.75 -8.22 8.97
CA ILE A 276 -12.71 -7.32 9.46
C ILE A 276 -13.21 -6.24 10.44
N SER A 277 -14.53 -6.07 10.57
CA SER A 277 -15.14 -5.10 11.50
C SER A 277 -15.84 -5.73 12.70
N THR A 278 -16.07 -7.05 12.70
CA THR A 278 -16.80 -7.74 13.77
C THR A 278 -15.82 -8.32 14.82
N PRO A 279 -15.91 -7.92 16.09
CA PRO A 279 -15.10 -8.48 17.16
C PRO A 279 -15.35 -9.99 17.37
N GLU A 280 -14.27 -10.75 17.58
CA GLU A 280 -14.32 -12.17 17.95
C GLU A 280 -13.99 -12.32 19.44
N PRO A 281 -14.93 -12.84 20.27
CA PRO A 281 -14.71 -12.96 21.72
C PRO A 281 -13.47 -13.72 22.14
N LYS A 282 -13.06 -14.73 21.35
CA LYS A 282 -11.86 -15.54 21.63
C LYS A 282 -10.55 -14.74 21.55
N TYR A 283 -10.56 -13.58 20.88
CA TYR A 283 -9.38 -12.75 20.70
C TYR A 283 -9.29 -11.57 21.66
N LYS A 284 -10.27 -11.37 22.56
CA LYS A 284 -10.32 -10.27 23.53
C LYS A 284 -9.10 -10.19 24.46
N SER A 285 -8.44 -11.33 24.74
CA SER A 285 -7.27 -11.40 25.62
C SER A 285 -5.96 -11.01 24.96
N PHE A 286 -5.95 -10.59 23.68
CA PHE A 286 -4.72 -10.22 22.97
C PHE A 286 -4.46 -8.71 23.13
N PRO A 287 -3.53 -8.29 24.04
CA PRO A 287 -3.35 -6.89 24.38
C PRO A 287 -2.79 -6.09 23.18
N GLY A 288 -3.44 -4.98 22.87
CA GLY A 288 -2.99 -4.04 21.82
C GLY A 288 -3.06 -4.58 20.39
N LEU A 289 -3.71 -5.73 20.16
CA LEU A 289 -3.91 -6.33 18.83
C LEU A 289 -5.35 -6.17 18.36
N ASN A 290 -5.55 -6.30 17.05
CA ASN A 290 -6.88 -6.34 16.46
C ASN A 290 -7.63 -7.60 16.96
N THR A 291 -8.85 -7.44 17.45
CA THR A 291 -9.66 -8.52 18.04
C THR A 291 -10.82 -8.97 17.15
N ASN A 292 -10.91 -8.46 15.91
CA ASN A 292 -11.98 -8.84 14.98
C ASN A 292 -11.77 -10.26 14.43
N ILE A 293 -12.78 -10.81 13.78
CA ILE A 293 -12.74 -12.15 13.15
C ILE A 293 -11.52 -12.26 12.22
N LEU A 294 -11.27 -11.24 11.39
CA LEU A 294 -10.06 -11.07 10.59
C LEU A 294 -9.39 -9.74 10.93
N GLN A 295 -8.07 -9.69 10.92
CA GLN A 295 -7.31 -8.44 11.06
C GLN A 295 -7.38 -7.59 9.78
N SER A 296 -7.40 -8.29 8.64
CA SER A 296 -7.55 -7.73 7.29
C SER A 296 -8.06 -8.82 6.34
N GLU A 297 -8.43 -8.43 5.13
CA GLU A 297 -8.81 -9.36 4.06
C GLU A 297 -7.68 -10.34 3.67
N ALA A 298 -6.43 -9.95 3.86
CA ALA A 298 -5.26 -10.81 3.60
C ALA A 298 -5.21 -12.05 4.51
N GLU A 299 -5.87 -12.00 5.67
CA GLU A 299 -5.94 -13.11 6.63
C GLU A 299 -6.94 -14.20 6.21
N HIS A 300 -7.85 -13.91 5.27
CA HIS A 300 -8.84 -14.91 4.82
C HIS A 300 -8.17 -16.06 4.09
N TYR A 301 -8.30 -17.28 4.61
CA TYR A 301 -7.75 -18.49 3.99
C TYR A 301 -8.64 -18.95 2.84
N SER A 302 -8.23 -18.63 1.61
CA SER A 302 -8.89 -19.09 0.39
C SER A 302 -7.89 -19.75 -0.55
N ARG A 303 -8.33 -20.78 -1.26
CA ARG A 303 -7.55 -21.52 -2.27
C ARG A 303 -7.27 -20.70 -3.54
N ILE A 304 -8.11 -19.71 -3.78
CA ILE A 304 -8.00 -18.75 -4.88
C ILE A 304 -8.60 -17.42 -4.41
N ARG A 305 -8.03 -16.30 -4.84
CA ARG A 305 -8.48 -14.93 -4.51
C ARG A 305 -8.69 -14.09 -5.75
N PRO A 306 -9.78 -13.32 -5.85
CA PRO A 306 -9.87 -12.23 -6.80
C PRO A 306 -9.00 -11.05 -6.35
N LYS A 307 -8.31 -10.42 -7.28
CA LYS A 307 -7.33 -9.36 -7.01
C LYS A 307 -7.51 -8.14 -7.93
N GLN A 308 -7.06 -7.00 -7.41
CA GLN A 308 -6.90 -5.75 -8.16
C GLN A 308 -5.56 -5.10 -7.77
N VAL A 309 -4.95 -4.37 -8.71
CA VAL A 309 -3.71 -3.61 -8.43
C VAL A 309 -4.07 -2.38 -7.60
N LEU A 310 -3.31 -2.15 -6.53
CA LEU A 310 -3.50 -0.99 -5.66
C LEU A 310 -2.94 0.26 -6.32
N LYS A 311 -3.68 1.37 -6.25
CA LYS A 311 -3.17 2.68 -6.65
C LYS A 311 -2.32 3.27 -5.53
N THR A 312 -1.11 3.62 -5.85
CA THR A 312 -0.28 4.49 -5.01
C THR A 312 -0.67 5.94 -5.27
N GLN A 313 -1.19 6.63 -4.26
CA GLN A 313 -1.34 8.06 -4.35
C GLN A 313 -0.01 8.72 -4.03
N PRO A 314 0.42 9.74 -4.79
CA PRO A 314 1.62 10.50 -4.45
C PRO A 314 1.37 11.31 -3.16
N GLY A 315 2.28 11.22 -2.22
CA GLY A 315 2.26 11.96 -0.95
C GLY A 315 2.47 11.08 0.27
N ALA A 316 3.29 11.52 1.23
CA ALA A 316 3.63 10.75 2.43
C ALA A 316 2.42 10.47 3.35
N LEU A 317 1.37 11.27 3.27
CA LEU A 317 0.13 11.17 4.05
C LEU A 317 -1.03 10.56 3.28
N ALA A 318 -0.82 10.12 2.02
CA ALA A 318 -1.90 9.52 1.25
C ALA A 318 -2.36 8.22 1.91
N LYS A 319 -3.62 8.16 2.30
CA LYS A 319 -4.24 6.91 2.75
C LYS A 319 -4.01 5.84 1.69
N LYS A 320 -3.28 4.78 2.03
CA LYS A 320 -3.09 3.66 1.10
C LYS A 320 -4.43 3.02 0.82
N GLU A 321 -4.74 2.86 -0.47
CA GLU A 321 -5.91 2.12 -0.90
C GLU A 321 -5.85 0.68 -0.39
N THR A 322 -6.93 0.20 0.19
CA THR A 322 -7.04 -1.20 0.60
C THR A 322 -7.44 -2.09 -0.57
N PRO A 323 -7.12 -3.39 -0.56
CA PRO A 323 -7.57 -4.33 -1.58
C PRO A 323 -9.09 -4.33 -1.81
N LEU A 324 -9.90 -4.23 -0.74
CA LEU A 324 -11.36 -4.15 -0.86
C LEU A 324 -11.83 -2.84 -1.51
N GLU A 325 -11.21 -1.70 -1.17
CA GLU A 325 -11.48 -0.42 -1.83
C GLU A 325 -11.13 -0.48 -3.32
N ALA A 326 -9.99 -1.11 -3.68
CA ALA A 326 -9.57 -1.29 -5.07
C ALA A 326 -10.55 -2.16 -5.87
N LEU A 327 -10.97 -3.29 -5.30
CA LEU A 327 -11.98 -4.17 -5.89
C LEU A 327 -13.33 -3.46 -6.06
N LYS A 328 -13.78 -2.71 -5.07
CA LYS A 328 -15.03 -1.93 -5.14
C LYS A 328 -14.98 -0.85 -6.21
N ALA A 329 -13.85 -0.18 -6.35
CA ALA A 329 -13.71 0.95 -7.28
C ALA A 329 -13.51 0.52 -8.74
N ARG A 330 -12.82 -0.61 -9.00
CA ARG A 330 -12.35 -1.01 -10.34
C ARG A 330 -12.63 -2.46 -10.70
N GLY A 331 -13.33 -3.22 -9.86
CA GLY A 331 -13.61 -4.63 -10.09
C GLY A 331 -12.37 -5.53 -10.01
N ILE A 332 -12.48 -6.74 -10.55
CA ILE A 332 -11.42 -7.75 -10.53
C ILE A 332 -10.55 -7.61 -11.78
N LEU A 333 -9.23 -7.64 -11.61
CA LEU A 333 -8.25 -7.61 -12.69
C LEU A 333 -7.63 -8.99 -12.96
N TYR A 334 -7.36 -9.76 -11.90
CA TYR A 334 -6.72 -11.08 -11.98
C TYR A 334 -7.15 -11.99 -10.84
N VAL A 335 -6.77 -13.26 -10.92
CA VAL A 335 -6.95 -14.25 -9.86
C VAL A 335 -5.62 -14.78 -9.39
N GLU A 336 -5.52 -15.06 -8.09
CA GLU A 336 -4.37 -15.65 -7.41
C GLU A 336 -4.73 -17.06 -6.93
N ALA A 337 -4.26 -18.10 -7.63
CA ALA A 337 -4.40 -19.49 -7.21
C ALA A 337 -3.34 -19.83 -6.16
N ARG A 338 -3.76 -20.25 -4.95
CA ARG A 338 -2.92 -20.45 -3.76
C ARG A 338 -2.81 -21.91 -3.32
N ALA A 339 -3.60 -22.78 -3.90
CA ALA A 339 -3.69 -24.20 -3.55
C ALA A 339 -2.60 -25.06 -4.22
N ILE A 340 -1.35 -24.58 -4.25
CA ILE A 340 -0.24 -25.22 -4.95
C ILE A 340 0.89 -25.50 -3.95
N ASP A 341 1.22 -26.79 -3.77
CA ASP A 341 2.35 -27.22 -2.96
C ASP A 341 3.68 -26.97 -3.68
N ILE A 342 4.73 -26.75 -2.91
CA ILE A 342 6.09 -26.70 -3.42
C ILE A 342 6.48 -28.10 -3.90
N ASN A 343 6.79 -28.25 -5.19
CA ASN A 343 7.29 -29.49 -5.77
C ASN A 343 8.79 -29.65 -5.46
N PRO A 344 9.19 -30.60 -4.60
CA PRO A 344 10.59 -30.76 -4.21
C PRO A 344 11.49 -31.32 -5.31
N TYR A 345 10.91 -31.78 -6.42
CA TYR A 345 11.65 -32.28 -7.57
C TYR A 345 12.01 -31.20 -8.57
N SER A 346 11.46 -30.00 -8.42
CA SER A 346 11.83 -28.83 -9.19
C SER A 346 12.58 -27.82 -8.32
N PRO A 347 13.76 -27.35 -8.71
CA PRO A 347 14.50 -26.35 -7.93
C PRO A 347 13.73 -25.06 -7.66
N ILE A 348 12.90 -24.61 -8.60
CA ILE A 348 12.04 -23.41 -8.42
C ILE A 348 10.71 -23.71 -7.71
N GLY A 349 10.46 -24.96 -7.29
CA GLY A 349 9.27 -25.37 -6.53
C GLY A 349 8.04 -25.72 -7.35
N LEU A 350 8.08 -25.61 -8.66
CA LEU A 350 7.09 -26.08 -9.63
C LEU A 350 7.77 -26.31 -10.97
N ASP A 351 7.19 -27.10 -11.84
CA ASP A 351 7.70 -27.35 -13.18
C ASP A 351 6.80 -26.73 -14.26
N ILE A 352 7.29 -26.70 -15.49
CA ILE A 352 6.56 -26.09 -16.60
C ILE A 352 5.27 -26.87 -16.91
N ASP A 353 5.28 -28.19 -16.83
CA ASP A 353 4.10 -29.03 -17.05
C ASP A 353 2.96 -28.66 -16.07
N GLN A 354 3.32 -28.35 -14.84
CA GLN A 354 2.37 -27.90 -13.82
C GLN A 354 1.79 -26.52 -14.15
N LEU A 355 2.61 -25.59 -14.65
CA LEU A 355 2.14 -24.25 -15.07
C LEU A 355 1.21 -24.34 -16.25
N GLU A 356 1.55 -25.13 -17.26
CA GLU A 356 0.72 -25.38 -18.44
C GLU A 356 -0.61 -26.02 -18.04
N PHE A 357 -0.58 -26.99 -17.14
CA PHE A 357 -1.81 -27.58 -16.59
C PHE A 357 -2.67 -26.53 -15.89
N LEU A 358 -2.08 -25.68 -15.04
CA LEU A 358 -2.81 -24.64 -14.30
C LEU A 358 -3.42 -23.60 -15.25
N HIS A 359 -2.75 -23.24 -16.32
CA HIS A 359 -3.30 -22.35 -17.36
C HIS A 359 -4.54 -22.98 -18.00
N VAL A 360 -4.43 -24.19 -18.53
CA VAL A 360 -5.59 -24.91 -19.08
C VAL A 360 -6.71 -25.04 -18.05
N PHE A 361 -6.38 -25.34 -16.82
CA PHE A 361 -7.35 -25.50 -15.73
C PHE A 361 -8.11 -24.20 -15.40
N LEU A 362 -7.46 -23.05 -15.41
CA LEU A 362 -8.13 -21.76 -15.21
C LEU A 362 -9.03 -21.37 -16.36
N VAL A 363 -8.61 -21.66 -17.61
CA VAL A 363 -9.46 -21.49 -18.81
C VAL A 363 -10.65 -22.45 -18.75
N TYR A 364 -10.46 -23.71 -18.34
CA TYR A 364 -11.52 -24.67 -18.09
C TYR A 364 -12.52 -24.14 -17.05
N CYS A 365 -12.03 -23.59 -15.95
CA CYS A 365 -12.87 -22.99 -14.90
C CYS A 365 -13.69 -21.81 -15.45
N LEU A 366 -13.19 -21.07 -16.44
CA LEU A 366 -13.95 -20.02 -17.11
C LEU A 366 -15.01 -20.60 -18.06
N PHE A 367 -14.68 -21.62 -18.83
CA PHE A 367 -15.54 -22.14 -19.87
C PHE A 367 -16.69 -22.99 -19.31
N LYS A 368 -16.43 -23.75 -18.26
CA LYS A 368 -17.41 -24.60 -17.59
C LYS A 368 -18.51 -23.75 -16.93
N SER A 369 -19.77 -24.18 -17.03
CA SER A 369 -20.88 -23.54 -16.31
C SER A 369 -20.56 -23.37 -14.81
N SER A 370 -20.88 -22.22 -14.23
CA SER A 370 -20.60 -21.88 -12.81
C SER A 370 -21.81 -21.32 -12.10
N PRO A 371 -22.77 -22.16 -11.69
CA PRO A 371 -23.88 -21.71 -10.87
C PRO A 371 -23.37 -21.13 -9.54
N LYS A 372 -24.21 -20.38 -8.84
CA LYS A 372 -23.93 -19.91 -7.49
C LYS A 372 -23.67 -21.10 -6.56
N ILE A 373 -22.74 -20.92 -5.64
CA ILE A 373 -22.45 -21.94 -4.61
C ILE A 373 -23.52 -21.82 -3.52
N GLU A 374 -24.30 -22.88 -3.35
CA GLU A 374 -25.29 -22.99 -2.28
C GLU A 374 -24.65 -23.52 -0.99
N CYS A 375 -25.34 -23.30 0.13
CA CYS A 375 -24.81 -23.67 1.45
C CYS A 375 -24.50 -25.18 1.57
N CYS A 376 -25.32 -26.04 0.98
CA CYS A 376 -25.12 -27.50 0.95
C CYS A 376 -23.88 -27.91 0.11
N GLU A 377 -23.66 -27.22 -1.01
CA GLU A 377 -22.48 -27.45 -1.88
C GLU A 377 -21.17 -27.06 -1.23
N HIS A 378 -21.17 -25.96 -0.44
CA HIS A 378 -19.97 -25.48 0.27
C HIS A 378 -19.36 -26.59 1.16
N GLY A 379 -20.19 -27.34 1.87
CA GLY A 379 -19.77 -28.50 2.67
C GLY A 379 -19.12 -29.60 1.83
N ALA A 380 -19.71 -29.91 0.67
CA ALA A 380 -19.17 -30.92 -0.26
C ALA A 380 -17.81 -30.48 -0.85
N ILE A 381 -17.69 -29.23 -1.29
CA ILE A 381 -16.44 -28.63 -1.81
C ILE A 381 -15.30 -28.75 -0.79
N THR A 382 -15.56 -28.36 0.45
CA THR A 382 -14.56 -28.42 1.54
C THR A 382 -14.26 -29.86 1.94
N GLY A 383 -15.29 -30.72 2.00
CA GLY A 383 -15.16 -32.13 2.31
C GLY A 383 -14.34 -32.90 1.28
N ASN A 384 -14.60 -32.67 -0.02
CA ASN A 384 -13.86 -33.26 -1.12
C ASN A 384 -12.37 -32.88 -1.07
N GLN A 385 -12.09 -31.58 -0.90
CA GLN A 385 -10.73 -31.09 -0.76
C GLN A 385 -9.98 -31.78 0.38
N ASN A 386 -10.60 -31.86 1.55
CA ASN A 386 -9.96 -32.48 2.73
C ASN A 386 -9.79 -33.99 2.55
N LYS A 387 -10.80 -34.70 1.99
CA LYS A 387 -10.69 -36.12 1.65
C LYS A 387 -9.51 -36.38 0.72
N VAL A 388 -9.35 -35.61 -0.36
CA VAL A 388 -8.24 -35.82 -1.30
C VAL A 388 -6.91 -35.43 -0.66
N SER A 389 -6.85 -34.39 0.14
CA SER A 389 -5.62 -34.00 0.84
C SER A 389 -5.08 -35.11 1.71
N ILE A 390 -5.95 -35.86 2.40
CA ILE A 390 -5.58 -36.92 3.39
C ILE A 390 -5.58 -38.29 2.77
N TYR A 391 -6.49 -38.59 1.84
CA TYR A 391 -6.74 -39.95 1.34
C TYR A 391 -6.72 -40.04 -0.20
N GLY A 392 -6.26 -39.01 -0.93
CA GLY A 392 -6.41 -38.93 -2.39
C GLY A 392 -5.87 -40.15 -3.14
N ARG A 393 -4.79 -40.78 -2.65
CA ARG A 393 -4.21 -41.98 -3.27
C ARG A 393 -4.83 -43.28 -2.79
N LYS A 394 -5.85 -43.26 -1.92
CA LYS A 394 -6.54 -44.47 -1.43
C LYS A 394 -7.37 -45.09 -2.55
N PRO A 395 -7.23 -46.40 -2.85
CA PRO A 395 -8.09 -47.07 -3.82
C PRO A 395 -9.58 -46.94 -3.47
N GLY A 396 -10.44 -46.69 -4.45
CA GLY A 396 -11.88 -46.61 -4.28
C GLY A 396 -12.35 -45.41 -3.46
N LEU A 397 -11.56 -44.30 -3.44
CA LEU A 397 -11.98 -43.05 -2.79
C LEU A 397 -13.16 -42.44 -3.55
N THR A 398 -14.25 -42.11 -2.83
CA THR A 398 -15.41 -41.44 -3.37
C THR A 398 -15.45 -39.97 -2.93
N LEU A 399 -15.90 -39.10 -3.82
CA LEU A 399 -16.14 -37.66 -3.60
C LEU A 399 -17.61 -37.35 -3.85
N VAL A 400 -18.08 -36.20 -3.41
CA VAL A 400 -19.47 -35.76 -3.63
C VAL A 400 -19.53 -34.84 -4.84
N LYS A 401 -20.29 -35.23 -5.89
CA LYS A 401 -20.61 -34.43 -7.08
C LYS A 401 -22.12 -34.35 -7.18
N ASP A 402 -22.69 -33.16 -7.21
CA ASP A 402 -24.15 -32.95 -7.33
C ASP A 402 -24.96 -33.78 -6.32
N CYS A 403 -24.55 -33.73 -5.05
CA CYS A 403 -25.13 -34.49 -3.94
C CYS A 403 -25.07 -36.03 -4.08
N LYS A 404 -24.23 -36.56 -4.96
CA LYS A 404 -24.04 -38.01 -5.18
C LYS A 404 -22.57 -38.37 -5.02
N ASP A 405 -22.35 -39.58 -4.50
CA ASP A 405 -21.01 -40.15 -4.45
C ASP A 405 -20.52 -40.59 -5.84
N ILE A 406 -19.32 -40.17 -6.19
CA ILE A 406 -18.65 -40.52 -7.45
C ILE A 406 -17.22 -40.99 -7.12
N ASP A 407 -16.75 -42.03 -7.85
CA ASP A 407 -15.34 -42.42 -7.76
C ASP A 407 -14.42 -41.25 -8.17
N MET A 408 -13.45 -40.92 -7.35
CA MET A 408 -12.56 -39.79 -7.53
C MET A 408 -11.77 -39.87 -8.85
N LYS A 409 -11.31 -41.11 -9.25
CA LYS A 409 -10.54 -41.28 -10.47
C LYS A 409 -11.41 -41.08 -11.71
N VAL A 410 -12.64 -41.56 -11.67
CA VAL A 410 -13.63 -41.39 -12.76
C VAL A 410 -13.87 -39.91 -12.95
N TRP A 411 -14.19 -39.19 -11.90
CA TRP A 411 -14.42 -37.73 -12.00
C TRP A 411 -13.15 -36.94 -12.40
N GLY A 412 -12.00 -37.36 -11.93
CA GLY A 412 -10.72 -36.75 -12.33
C GLY A 412 -10.41 -36.90 -13.82
N LYS A 413 -10.69 -38.08 -14.39
CA LYS A 413 -10.59 -38.36 -15.82
C LYS A 413 -11.56 -37.50 -16.63
N GLU A 414 -12.82 -37.46 -16.24
CA GLU A 414 -13.83 -36.59 -16.87
C GLU A 414 -13.34 -35.14 -16.98
N ILE A 415 -12.80 -34.58 -15.88
CA ILE A 415 -12.30 -33.20 -15.85
C ILE A 415 -11.12 -33.01 -16.80
N ILE A 416 -10.13 -33.92 -16.81
CA ILE A 416 -8.96 -33.79 -17.70
C ILE A 416 -9.34 -33.98 -19.15
N GLU A 417 -10.26 -34.91 -19.46
CA GLU A 417 -10.79 -35.13 -20.81
C GLU A 417 -11.56 -33.91 -21.34
N GLU A 418 -12.37 -33.27 -20.48
CA GLU A 418 -13.03 -32.00 -20.83
C GLU A 418 -12.03 -30.85 -21.05
N MET A 419 -10.86 -30.87 -20.44
CA MET A 419 -9.78 -29.89 -20.64
C MET A 419 -9.02 -30.07 -21.94
N MET A 420 -9.02 -31.27 -22.57
CA MET A 420 -8.23 -31.58 -23.79
C MET A 420 -8.49 -30.61 -24.93
N PRO A 421 -9.72 -30.30 -25.34
CA PRO A 421 -9.98 -29.32 -26.38
C PRO A 421 -9.44 -27.93 -26.09
N ILE A 422 -9.42 -27.52 -24.81
CA ILE A 422 -8.85 -26.24 -24.39
C ILE A 422 -7.33 -26.28 -24.56
N ALA A 423 -6.68 -27.37 -24.19
CA ALA A 423 -5.24 -27.53 -24.35
C ALA A 423 -4.85 -27.49 -25.84
N GLU A 424 -5.65 -28.10 -26.74
CA GLU A 424 -5.47 -28.00 -28.17
C GLU A 424 -5.63 -26.56 -28.68
N LEU A 425 -6.58 -25.82 -28.13
CA LEU A 425 -6.81 -24.42 -28.47
C LEU A 425 -5.62 -23.54 -28.02
N LEU A 426 -5.11 -23.72 -26.79
CA LEU A 426 -3.96 -22.98 -26.26
C LEU A 426 -2.65 -23.32 -26.98
N ASN A 427 -2.51 -24.53 -27.49
CA ASN A 427 -1.37 -24.90 -28.36
C ASN A 427 -1.40 -24.16 -29.68
N GLY A 428 -2.58 -23.75 -30.18
CA GLY A 428 -2.75 -23.12 -31.49
C GLY A 428 -2.16 -23.98 -32.61
N ASN A 429 -1.29 -23.37 -33.40
CA ASN A 429 -0.60 -24.12 -34.50
C ASN A 429 0.77 -24.69 -34.06
N SER A 430 1.09 -24.68 -32.78
CA SER A 430 2.35 -25.25 -32.26
C SER A 430 2.36 -26.77 -32.42
N LYS A 431 3.37 -27.30 -33.12
CA LYS A 431 3.57 -28.76 -33.26
C LYS A 431 4.03 -29.42 -31.96
N ASP A 432 4.58 -28.65 -31.01
CA ASP A 432 5.18 -29.19 -29.75
C ASP A 432 4.13 -29.53 -28.70
N GLY A 433 2.89 -29.05 -28.82
CA GLY A 433 1.71 -29.51 -28.09
C GLY A 433 1.85 -29.55 -26.57
N ASN A 434 2.57 -28.59 -25.95
CA ASN A 434 2.97 -28.64 -24.56
C ASN A 434 1.80 -28.76 -23.60
N HIS A 435 0.75 -27.95 -23.71
CA HIS A 435 -0.43 -28.01 -22.83
C HIS A 435 -1.13 -29.37 -22.93
N LYS A 436 -1.24 -29.97 -24.14
CA LYS A 436 -1.83 -31.29 -24.32
C LYS A 436 -0.95 -32.39 -23.70
N ASN A 437 0.37 -32.31 -23.87
CA ASN A 437 1.31 -33.26 -23.28
C ASN A 437 1.28 -33.18 -21.75
N SER A 438 1.19 -31.97 -21.20
CA SER A 438 0.99 -31.76 -19.76
C SER A 438 -0.27 -32.49 -19.28
N LEU A 439 -1.44 -32.32 -19.94
CA LEU A 439 -2.67 -33.00 -19.55
C LEU A 439 -2.55 -34.53 -19.63
N LEU A 440 -1.93 -35.06 -20.68
CA LEU A 440 -1.73 -36.52 -20.85
C LEU A 440 -0.85 -37.10 -19.71
N ALA A 441 0.21 -36.38 -19.34
CA ALA A 441 1.05 -36.79 -18.20
C ALA A 441 0.29 -36.77 -16.87
N GLN A 442 -0.68 -35.84 -16.69
CA GLN A 442 -1.52 -35.80 -15.49
C GLN A 442 -2.60 -36.89 -15.51
N LEU A 443 -3.16 -37.21 -16.69
CA LEU A 443 -4.13 -38.30 -16.85
C LEU A 443 -3.53 -39.65 -16.42
N GLU A 444 -2.26 -39.91 -16.79
CA GLU A 444 -1.53 -41.10 -16.37
C GLU A 444 -1.43 -41.26 -14.85
N LYS A 445 -1.31 -40.16 -14.09
CA LYS A 445 -1.25 -40.18 -12.62
C LYS A 445 -2.54 -40.70 -11.98
N LEU A 446 -3.70 -40.55 -12.62
CA LEU A 446 -4.96 -41.09 -12.14
C LEU A 446 -4.96 -42.62 -12.22
N ASP A 447 -4.36 -43.19 -13.24
CA ASP A 447 -4.23 -44.66 -13.40
C ASP A 447 -3.07 -45.21 -12.58
N LYS A 448 -1.97 -44.45 -12.48
CA LYS A 448 -0.72 -44.84 -11.84
C LYS A 448 -0.40 -43.86 -10.67
N PRO A 449 -1.10 -43.96 -9.52
CA PRO A 449 -0.93 -43.06 -8.37
C PRO A 449 0.51 -42.96 -7.86
N TYR A 450 1.35 -43.93 -8.11
CA TYR A 450 2.78 -43.90 -7.74
C TYR A 450 3.60 -42.87 -8.50
N LEU A 451 3.09 -42.32 -9.60
CA LEU A 451 3.71 -41.23 -10.35
C LEU A 451 3.48 -39.84 -9.68
N THR A 452 2.51 -39.73 -8.76
CA THR A 452 2.25 -38.43 -8.07
C THR A 452 3.45 -38.05 -7.21
N PRO A 453 3.75 -36.73 -7.05
CA PRO A 453 4.84 -36.26 -6.20
C PRO A 453 4.72 -36.79 -4.77
N SER A 454 3.52 -36.82 -4.20
CA SER A 454 3.27 -37.31 -2.85
C SER A 454 3.61 -38.79 -2.70
N ALA A 455 3.27 -39.64 -3.67
CA ALA A 455 3.63 -41.07 -3.64
C ALA A 455 5.14 -41.29 -3.74
N ARG A 456 5.81 -40.55 -4.60
CA ARG A 456 7.27 -40.60 -4.78
C ARG A 456 8.00 -40.24 -3.50
N ILE A 457 7.53 -39.16 -2.80
CA ILE A 457 8.10 -38.73 -1.51
C ILE A 457 7.99 -39.85 -0.48
N VAL A 458 6.78 -40.41 -0.26
CA VAL A 458 6.56 -41.47 0.72
C VAL A 458 7.38 -42.74 0.39
N SER A 459 7.40 -43.13 -0.91
CA SER A 459 8.19 -44.27 -1.37
C SER A 459 9.70 -44.08 -1.15
N LYS A 460 10.24 -42.88 -1.44
CA LYS A 460 11.67 -42.56 -1.27
C LYS A 460 12.07 -42.67 0.18
N LEU A 461 11.33 -42.06 1.10
CA LEU A 461 11.60 -42.08 2.53
C LEU A 461 11.50 -43.51 3.10
N GLY A 462 10.48 -44.26 2.72
CA GLY A 462 10.30 -45.66 3.19
C GLY A 462 11.41 -46.60 2.72
N LYS A 463 11.85 -46.47 1.45
CA LYS A 463 12.92 -47.30 0.89
C LYS A 463 14.29 -47.05 1.53
N HIS A 464 14.62 -45.78 1.79
CA HIS A 464 15.95 -45.39 2.27
C HIS A 464 16.04 -45.29 3.80
N LYS A 465 14.94 -45.48 4.52
CA LYS A 465 14.86 -45.27 5.99
C LYS A 465 15.40 -43.89 6.42
N GLN A 466 15.24 -42.91 5.55
CA GLN A 466 15.73 -41.55 5.73
C GLN A 466 14.64 -40.68 6.38
N SER A 467 15.03 -39.87 7.34
CA SER A 467 14.08 -38.91 7.94
C SER A 467 13.68 -37.80 6.96
N PHE A 468 12.54 -37.19 7.23
CA PHE A 468 12.07 -36.05 6.42
C PHE A 468 13.06 -34.87 6.42
N ALA A 469 13.66 -34.60 7.59
CA ALA A 469 14.67 -33.55 7.73
C ALA A 469 15.93 -33.81 6.91
N GLU A 470 16.45 -35.06 6.94
CA GLU A 470 17.65 -35.46 6.17
C GLU A 470 17.39 -35.37 4.65
N TYR A 471 16.25 -35.88 4.19
CA TYR A 471 15.86 -35.86 2.79
C TYR A 471 15.69 -34.41 2.29
N GLY A 472 15.01 -33.55 3.09
CA GLY A 472 14.83 -32.16 2.74
C GLY A 472 16.15 -31.37 2.70
N LEU A 473 17.09 -31.66 3.62
CA LEU A 473 18.41 -31.06 3.62
C LEU A 473 19.25 -31.49 2.41
N GLU A 474 19.18 -32.77 2.02
CA GLU A 474 19.82 -33.30 0.81
C GLU A 474 19.34 -32.55 -0.45
N LEU A 475 18.03 -32.45 -0.63
CA LEU A 475 17.43 -31.73 -1.77
C LEU A 475 17.76 -30.24 -1.74
N ALA A 476 17.67 -29.60 -0.58
CA ALA A 476 18.00 -28.18 -0.45
C ALA A 476 19.46 -27.88 -0.84
N LYS A 477 20.41 -28.72 -0.41
CA LYS A 477 21.80 -28.62 -0.82
C LYS A 477 21.96 -28.81 -2.33
N SER A 478 21.27 -29.78 -2.91
CA SER A 478 21.28 -30.04 -4.36
C SER A 478 20.73 -28.83 -5.15
N HIS A 479 19.60 -28.25 -4.73
CA HIS A 479 18.99 -27.08 -5.37
C HIS A 479 19.89 -25.85 -5.26
N CYS A 480 20.47 -25.58 -4.09
CA CYS A 480 21.41 -24.47 -3.92
C CYS A 480 22.67 -24.66 -4.79
N GLN A 481 23.20 -25.87 -4.88
CA GLN A 481 24.33 -26.16 -5.77
C GLN A 481 23.96 -25.96 -7.25
N TYR A 482 22.77 -26.41 -7.66
CA TYR A 482 22.25 -26.18 -9.00
C TYR A 482 22.23 -24.68 -9.34
N PHE A 483 21.64 -23.83 -8.48
CA PHE A 483 21.57 -22.39 -8.73
C PHE A 483 22.93 -21.69 -8.66
N ARG A 484 23.81 -22.08 -7.72
CA ARG A 484 25.17 -21.50 -7.60
C ARG A 484 26.06 -21.79 -8.83
N LYS A 485 25.82 -22.88 -9.55
CA LYS A 485 26.50 -23.21 -10.80
C LYS A 485 25.97 -22.38 -12.00
N GLN A 486 24.76 -21.86 -11.91
CA GLN A 486 24.19 -21.01 -12.96
C GLN A 486 24.77 -19.60 -12.94
N LYS A 487 24.79 -18.94 -14.09
CA LYS A 487 25.24 -17.56 -14.24
C LYS A 487 24.07 -16.70 -14.69
N LEU A 488 23.88 -15.56 -14.02
CA LEU A 488 23.08 -14.46 -14.55
C LEU A 488 23.90 -13.70 -15.58
N THR A 489 23.26 -13.04 -16.52
CA THR A 489 23.97 -12.04 -17.33
C THR A 489 24.43 -10.89 -16.44
N LYS A 490 25.48 -10.18 -16.84
CA LYS A 490 26.01 -9.05 -16.05
C LYS A 490 24.97 -7.94 -15.86
N GLU A 491 24.13 -7.75 -16.86
CA GLU A 491 23.06 -6.75 -16.87
C GLU A 491 21.98 -7.12 -15.84
N LEU A 492 21.54 -8.38 -15.83
CA LEU A 492 20.50 -8.85 -14.92
C LEU A 492 21.00 -8.92 -13.48
N GLU A 493 22.26 -9.27 -13.24
CA GLU A 493 22.86 -9.27 -11.91
C GLU A 493 22.91 -7.83 -11.34
N LYS A 494 23.34 -6.85 -12.15
CA LYS A 494 23.31 -5.43 -11.79
C LYS A 494 21.90 -4.90 -11.57
N GLU A 495 20.93 -5.33 -12.38
CA GLU A 495 19.51 -4.95 -12.20
C GLU A 495 19.02 -5.38 -10.82
N TYR A 496 19.26 -6.64 -10.42
CA TYR A 496 18.82 -7.16 -9.13
C TYR A 496 19.58 -6.51 -7.94
N GLU A 497 20.86 -6.19 -8.11
CA GLU A 497 21.62 -5.42 -7.12
C GLU A 497 21.04 -4.02 -6.95
N ALA A 498 20.78 -3.32 -8.04
CA ALA A 498 20.17 -1.99 -8.02
C ALA A 498 18.77 -2.01 -7.36
N ILE A 499 17.94 -3.02 -7.66
CA ILE A 499 16.63 -3.19 -7.02
C ILE A 499 16.79 -3.37 -5.49
N ALA A 500 17.77 -4.16 -5.06
CA ALA A 500 18.03 -4.38 -3.64
C ALA A 500 18.49 -3.07 -2.95
N GLU A 501 19.43 -2.33 -3.52
CA GLU A 501 19.94 -1.05 -3.00
C GLU A 501 18.82 0.00 -2.95
N ILE A 502 18.11 0.21 -4.04
CA ILE A 502 16.98 1.16 -4.13
C ILE A 502 15.93 0.84 -3.06
N SER A 503 15.64 -0.44 -2.82
CA SER A 503 14.66 -0.84 -1.81
C SER A 503 15.10 -0.52 -0.38
N LEU A 504 16.39 -0.65 -0.06
CA LEU A 504 16.96 -0.27 1.24
C LEU A 504 16.91 1.24 1.44
N ASP A 505 17.29 2.00 0.43
CA ASP A 505 17.24 3.47 0.49
C ASP A 505 15.80 3.97 0.62
N ALA A 506 14.86 3.38 -0.11
CA ALA A 506 13.45 3.69 0.02
C ALA A 506 12.89 3.39 1.41
N GLN A 507 13.34 2.30 2.05
CA GLN A 507 12.96 2.00 3.43
C GLN A 507 13.56 3.02 4.42
N LYS A 508 14.84 3.33 4.32
CA LYS A 508 15.51 4.33 5.17
C LYS A 508 14.84 5.69 5.03
N LYS A 509 14.57 6.11 3.79
CA LYS A 509 13.87 7.37 3.50
C LYS A 509 12.49 7.39 4.14
N GLN A 510 11.73 6.29 4.06
CA GLN A 510 10.41 6.18 4.69
C GLN A 510 10.50 6.24 6.22
N GLU A 511 11.46 5.55 6.84
CA GLU A 511 11.68 5.59 8.29
C GLU A 511 12.02 6.99 8.77
N MET A 512 12.87 7.72 8.04
CA MET A 512 13.18 9.12 8.35
C MET A 512 11.96 10.04 8.27
N ILE A 513 11.08 9.81 7.30
CA ILE A 513 9.80 10.54 7.17
C ILE A 513 8.90 10.18 8.36
N ASP A 514 8.72 8.91 8.65
CA ASP A 514 7.82 8.43 9.70
C ASP A 514 8.24 8.90 11.09
N ASP A 515 9.53 9.07 11.35
CA ASP A 515 10.05 9.63 12.62
C ASP A 515 9.55 11.06 12.90
N THR A 516 9.12 11.78 11.88
CA THR A 516 8.58 13.13 12.03
C THR A 516 7.11 13.12 12.43
N PHE A 517 6.39 12.05 12.12
CA PHE A 517 4.97 11.90 12.41
C PHE A 517 4.74 11.27 13.79
N THR A 518 3.50 11.34 14.22
CA THR A 518 3.05 10.74 15.47
C THR A 518 2.29 9.46 15.19
N GLU A 519 2.79 8.34 15.72
CA GLU A 519 2.15 7.03 15.53
C GLU A 519 0.68 7.06 15.99
N GLY A 520 -0.22 6.62 15.13
CA GLY A 520 -1.67 6.65 15.36
C GLY A 520 -2.36 7.96 14.94
N PHE A 521 -1.61 8.97 14.46
CA PHE A 521 -2.12 10.27 14.02
C PHE A 521 -1.73 10.61 12.58
N GLU A 522 -1.25 9.66 11.80
CA GLU A 522 -0.56 9.84 10.52
C GLU A 522 -1.43 10.51 9.44
N ASP A 523 -2.75 10.38 9.54
CA ASP A 523 -3.74 10.95 8.63
C ASP A 523 -4.33 12.29 9.09
N MET A 524 -3.88 12.81 10.24
CA MET A 524 -4.30 14.09 10.79
C MET A 524 -3.38 15.23 10.31
N GLU A 525 -3.87 16.48 10.40
CA GLU A 525 -3.04 17.66 10.12
C GLU A 525 -1.76 17.64 10.95
N PHE A 526 -0.68 18.05 10.34
CA PHE A 526 0.61 17.93 10.99
C PHE A 526 0.76 18.84 12.20
N SER A 527 0.18 20.02 12.21
CA SER A 527 0.14 20.86 13.43
C SER A 527 -0.50 20.11 14.59
N THR A 528 -1.56 19.34 14.32
CA THR A 528 -2.23 18.48 15.31
C THR A 528 -1.32 17.36 15.80
N GLN A 529 -0.56 16.75 14.88
CA GLN A 529 0.41 15.70 15.23
C GLN A 529 1.56 16.24 16.09
N ILE A 530 2.10 17.43 15.75
CA ILE A 530 3.15 18.09 16.53
C ILE A 530 2.66 18.35 17.98
N LEU A 531 1.44 18.86 18.12
CA LEU A 531 0.84 19.11 19.44
C LEU A 531 0.63 17.80 20.21
N ALA A 532 0.07 16.77 19.57
CA ALA A 532 -0.17 15.46 20.20
C ALA A 532 1.16 14.82 20.65
N LYS A 533 2.20 14.88 19.82
CA LYS A 533 3.55 14.36 20.13
C LYS A 533 4.15 15.03 21.36
N GLU A 534 4.05 16.35 21.45
CA GLU A 534 4.55 17.12 22.59
C GLU A 534 3.72 16.85 23.86
N ALA A 535 2.38 16.75 23.74
CA ALA A 535 1.50 16.40 24.85
C ALA A 535 1.84 15.00 25.43
N MET A 536 2.02 14.01 24.57
CA MET A 536 2.41 12.65 25.00
C MET A 536 3.78 12.61 25.67
N LYS A 537 4.77 13.42 25.21
CA LYS A 537 6.07 13.56 25.90
C LYS A 537 5.94 14.08 27.33
N ARG A 538 4.91 14.89 27.61
CA ARG A 538 4.59 15.41 28.94
C ARG A 538 3.69 14.49 29.76
N ASN A 539 3.40 13.27 29.26
CA ASN A 539 2.46 12.32 29.85
C ASN A 539 1.00 12.84 29.89
N VAL A 540 0.66 13.84 29.10
CA VAL A 540 -0.72 14.28 28.88
C VAL A 540 -1.42 13.23 28.03
N LYS A 541 -2.58 12.74 28.51
CA LYS A 541 -3.39 11.80 27.74
C LYS A 541 -4.03 12.49 26.55
N VAL A 542 -3.79 11.97 25.35
CA VAL A 542 -4.37 12.46 24.09
C VAL A 542 -5.41 11.47 23.58
N GLU A 543 -6.63 11.95 23.38
CA GLU A 543 -7.76 11.18 22.84
C GLU A 543 -8.26 11.86 21.57
N ILE A 544 -8.38 11.10 20.46
CA ILE A 544 -8.92 11.60 19.20
C ILE A 544 -10.45 11.54 19.27
N LEU A 545 -11.12 12.68 19.23
CA LEU A 545 -12.58 12.76 19.22
C LEU A 545 -13.13 12.70 17.80
N ASP A 546 -12.51 13.43 16.87
CA ASP A 546 -12.83 13.38 15.44
C ASP A 546 -11.54 13.49 14.63
N ARG A 547 -11.22 12.45 13.91
CA ARG A 547 -9.99 12.34 13.13
C ARG A 547 -10.00 13.25 11.90
N LYS A 548 -11.13 13.33 11.20
CA LYS A 548 -11.30 14.13 9.99
C LYS A 548 -11.25 15.62 10.30
N GLU A 549 -11.87 16.02 11.40
CA GLU A 549 -11.92 17.41 11.87
C GLU A 549 -10.69 17.81 12.69
N ASN A 550 -9.74 16.91 12.91
CA ASN A 550 -8.54 17.13 13.73
C ASN A 550 -8.88 17.58 15.16
N PHE A 551 -9.86 16.93 15.77
CA PHE A 551 -10.37 17.28 17.09
C PHE A 551 -9.78 16.33 18.14
N LEU A 552 -9.09 16.93 19.14
CA LEU A 552 -8.42 16.23 20.23
C LEU A 552 -9.04 16.61 21.57
N LYS A 553 -9.01 15.67 22.52
CA LYS A 553 -9.14 15.91 23.93
C LYS A 553 -7.79 15.63 24.59
N LEU A 554 -7.28 16.63 25.30
CA LEU A 554 -6.08 16.55 26.12
C LEU A 554 -6.50 16.48 27.58
N SER A 555 -5.88 15.60 28.37
CA SER A 555 -6.25 15.48 29.79
C SER A 555 -5.08 15.05 30.66
N GLU A 556 -4.97 15.72 31.86
CA GLU A 556 -4.05 15.37 32.92
C GLU A 556 -4.80 15.48 34.25
N GLY A 557 -5.01 14.37 34.94
CA GLY A 557 -5.83 14.32 36.14
C GLY A 557 -7.26 14.82 35.89
N LYS A 558 -7.67 15.92 36.52
CA LYS A 558 -8.98 16.58 36.31
C LYS A 558 -8.94 17.70 35.29
N HIS A 559 -7.76 18.10 34.83
CA HIS A 559 -7.62 19.14 33.82
C HIS A 559 -7.92 18.54 32.42
N ILE A 560 -8.84 19.16 31.70
CA ILE A 560 -9.28 18.72 30.36
C ILE A 560 -9.35 19.93 29.45
N GLU A 561 -8.73 19.81 28.26
CA GLU A 561 -8.82 20.79 27.20
C GLU A 561 -9.25 20.10 25.89
N TYR A 562 -10.05 20.81 25.10
CA TYR A 562 -10.47 20.42 23.78
C TYR A 562 -9.78 21.30 22.74
N VAL A 563 -9.11 20.68 21.77
CA VAL A 563 -8.31 21.39 20.80
C VAL A 563 -8.68 20.92 19.39
N LYS A 564 -8.93 21.85 18.49
CA LYS A 564 -9.14 21.59 17.07
C LYS A 564 -7.98 22.18 16.26
N GLN A 565 -7.37 21.38 15.37
CA GLN A 565 -6.30 21.80 14.46
C GLN A 565 -5.11 22.46 15.21
N ALA A 566 -4.76 21.97 16.36
CA ALA A 566 -3.69 22.42 17.24
C ALA A 566 -3.80 23.86 17.82
N THR A 567 -4.49 24.77 17.17
CA THR A 567 -4.49 26.20 17.49
C THR A 567 -5.85 26.78 17.88
N LYS A 568 -6.93 26.05 17.61
CA LYS A 568 -8.28 26.42 18.06
C LYS A 568 -8.53 25.81 19.43
N THR A 569 -8.48 26.64 20.45
CA THR A 569 -8.48 26.25 21.86
C THR A 569 -9.52 26.98 22.68
N SER A 570 -9.66 26.63 23.95
CA SER A 570 -10.52 27.33 24.91
C SER A 570 -10.07 28.78 25.23
N LYS A 571 -8.85 29.13 24.85
CA LYS A 571 -8.25 30.45 25.16
C LYS A 571 -8.73 31.57 24.23
N ASP A 572 -9.25 31.20 23.06
CA ASP A 572 -9.84 32.13 22.09
C ASP A 572 -11.35 32.02 22.07
N SER A 573 -12.04 33.18 21.96
CA SER A 573 -13.49 33.19 21.84
C SER A 573 -13.95 32.83 20.43
N TYR A 574 -15.18 32.36 20.27
CA TYR A 574 -15.77 32.13 18.96
C TYR A 574 -15.77 33.40 18.08
N MET A 575 -15.97 34.58 18.70
CA MET A 575 -15.92 35.87 17.98
C MET A 575 -14.52 36.18 17.45
N THR A 576 -13.47 35.77 18.17
CA THR A 576 -12.08 35.91 17.71
C THR A 576 -11.87 35.18 16.38
N PHE A 577 -12.38 33.95 16.24
CA PHE A 577 -12.30 33.19 14.99
C PHE A 577 -13.07 33.87 13.86
N LEU A 578 -14.31 34.32 14.11
CA LEU A 578 -15.14 34.99 13.10
C LEU A 578 -14.49 36.29 12.61
N ILE A 579 -13.88 37.06 13.51
CA ILE A 579 -13.13 38.28 13.16
C ILE A 579 -11.99 37.95 12.19
N MET A 580 -11.15 36.97 12.55
CA MET A 580 -9.98 36.58 11.76
C MET A 580 -10.35 35.88 10.43
N GLU A 581 -11.50 35.22 10.37
CA GLU A 581 -11.99 34.57 9.15
C GLU A 581 -12.42 35.59 8.09
N ASN A 582 -12.98 36.72 8.50
CA ASN A 582 -13.45 37.77 7.61
C ASN A 582 -12.39 38.86 7.44
N LYS A 583 -11.63 38.82 6.31
CA LYS A 583 -10.56 39.80 5.99
C LYS A 583 -10.99 41.24 6.03
N ASN A 584 -12.23 41.56 5.61
CA ASN A 584 -12.74 42.93 5.64
C ASN A 584 -12.95 43.42 7.08
N VAL A 585 -13.55 42.60 7.95
CA VAL A 585 -13.75 42.96 9.35
C VAL A 585 -12.39 43.09 10.05
N THR A 586 -11.46 42.15 9.81
CA THR A 586 -10.10 42.23 10.35
C THR A 586 -9.41 43.54 9.94
N ASN A 587 -9.46 43.89 8.67
CA ASN A 587 -8.87 45.12 8.16
C ASN A 587 -9.47 46.38 8.86
N GLN A 588 -10.79 46.43 9.04
CA GLN A 588 -11.44 47.57 9.69
C GLN A 588 -10.99 47.72 11.16
N ILE A 589 -10.96 46.63 11.94
CA ILE A 589 -10.55 46.75 13.36
C ILE A 589 -9.06 47.07 13.52
N LEU A 590 -8.20 46.53 12.67
CA LEU A 590 -6.77 46.82 12.70
C LEU A 590 -6.49 48.28 12.33
N ARG A 591 -7.18 48.81 11.31
CA ARG A 591 -7.08 50.21 10.93
C ARG A 591 -7.58 51.14 12.03
N ALA A 592 -8.72 50.82 12.68
CA ALA A 592 -9.23 51.56 13.83
C ALA A 592 -8.26 51.52 15.01
N GLY A 593 -7.52 50.41 15.18
CA GLY A 593 -6.43 50.30 16.16
C GLY A 593 -5.12 51.02 15.78
N GLY A 594 -5.09 51.73 14.65
CA GLY A 594 -3.93 52.51 14.21
C GLY A 594 -2.75 51.67 13.65
N LEU A 595 -3.06 50.51 13.10
CA LEU A 595 -2.09 49.65 12.41
C LEU A 595 -2.12 49.92 10.90
N ARG A 596 -0.98 49.80 10.24
CA ARG A 596 -0.84 49.94 8.80
C ARG A 596 -1.27 48.62 8.13
N ILE A 597 -2.36 48.72 7.39
CA ILE A 597 -2.89 47.66 6.51
C ILE A 597 -2.99 48.22 5.10
N PRO A 598 -3.08 47.38 4.04
CA PRO A 598 -3.26 47.89 2.68
C PRO A 598 -4.50 48.80 2.58
N GLU A 599 -4.33 49.92 1.86
CA GLU A 599 -5.47 50.77 1.55
C GLU A 599 -6.30 50.15 0.43
N GLY A 600 -7.61 50.09 0.65
CA GLY A 600 -8.49 49.45 -0.33
C GLY A 600 -9.94 49.41 0.10
N ASP A 601 -10.78 48.87 -0.77
CA ASP A 601 -12.23 48.79 -0.59
C ASP A 601 -12.72 47.35 -0.84
N ALA A 602 -13.84 47.03 -0.19
CA ALA A 602 -14.58 45.78 -0.43
C ALA A 602 -15.74 46.05 -1.42
N PHE A 603 -15.95 45.15 -2.36
CA PHE A 603 -17.00 45.21 -3.36
C PHE A 603 -17.83 43.94 -3.38
N ILE A 604 -19.18 44.12 -3.51
CA ILE A 604 -20.15 42.99 -3.54
C ILE A 604 -20.69 42.72 -4.94
N ASN A 605 -20.33 43.57 -5.94
CA ASN A 605 -20.64 43.33 -7.34
C ASN A 605 -19.52 43.79 -8.27
N PRO A 606 -19.36 43.15 -9.44
CA PRO A 606 -18.29 43.44 -10.38
C PRO A 606 -18.34 44.91 -10.93
N GLU A 607 -19.54 45.41 -11.18
CA GLU A 607 -19.74 46.75 -11.79
C GLU A 607 -19.19 47.83 -10.86
N ALA A 608 -19.52 47.77 -9.56
CA ALA A 608 -19.01 48.72 -8.59
C ALA A 608 -17.49 48.68 -8.47
N ALA A 609 -16.90 47.45 -8.46
CA ALA A 609 -15.45 47.27 -8.43
C ALA A 609 -14.76 47.85 -9.68
N ILE A 610 -15.36 47.67 -10.88
CA ILE A 610 -14.85 48.20 -12.14
C ILE A 610 -14.99 49.72 -12.20
N LEU A 611 -16.10 50.28 -11.71
CA LEU A 611 -16.30 51.74 -11.61
C LEU A 611 -15.31 52.41 -10.64
N ALA A 612 -14.82 51.70 -9.64
CA ALA A 612 -13.82 52.20 -8.70
C ALA A 612 -12.38 52.23 -9.28
N TYR A 613 -12.14 51.73 -10.51
CA TYR A 613 -10.81 51.73 -11.15
C TYR A 613 -10.06 53.07 -11.05
N PRO A 614 -10.66 54.27 -11.26
CA PRO A 614 -9.92 55.50 -11.14
C PRO A 614 -9.23 55.77 -9.80
N LYS A 615 -9.74 55.15 -8.71
CA LYS A 615 -9.10 55.19 -7.39
C LYS A 615 -7.79 54.37 -7.35
N PHE A 616 -7.73 53.30 -8.12
CA PHE A 616 -6.60 52.34 -8.14
C PHE A 616 -5.69 52.50 -9.36
N GLU A 617 -6.03 53.36 -10.32
CA GLU A 617 -5.34 53.53 -11.61
C GLU A 617 -3.85 53.84 -11.49
N LYS A 618 -3.47 54.58 -10.45
CA LYS A 618 -2.09 55.04 -10.25
C LYS A 618 -1.22 54.14 -9.38
N ILE A 619 -1.81 53.08 -8.83
CA ILE A 619 -1.14 52.19 -7.91
C ILE A 619 -1.23 50.74 -8.41
N LYS A 620 -0.20 49.97 -8.13
CA LYS A 620 -0.27 48.51 -8.29
C LYS A 620 -1.26 47.95 -7.28
N SER A 621 -2.24 47.18 -7.76
CA SER A 621 -3.38 46.71 -6.95
C SER A 621 -3.38 45.21 -6.82
N VAL A 622 -3.86 44.72 -5.67
CA VAL A 622 -4.15 43.32 -5.38
C VAL A 622 -5.66 43.12 -5.35
N ILE A 623 -6.18 42.19 -6.13
CA ILE A 623 -7.61 41.84 -6.19
C ILE A 623 -7.77 40.42 -5.68
N LYS A 624 -8.59 40.24 -4.63
CA LYS A 624 -8.76 38.93 -3.96
C LYS A 624 -10.17 38.76 -3.37
N PRO A 625 -10.73 37.54 -3.32
CA PRO A 625 -11.96 37.25 -2.56
C PRO A 625 -11.72 37.42 -1.04
N THR A 626 -12.77 37.78 -0.27
CA THR A 626 -12.66 37.99 1.18
C THR A 626 -12.55 36.67 1.99
N THR A 627 -13.03 35.56 1.45
CA THR A 627 -13.20 34.29 2.19
C THR A 627 -12.35 33.13 1.67
N THR A 628 -11.52 33.35 0.65
CA THR A 628 -10.62 32.29 0.14
C THR A 628 -9.30 32.22 0.89
N ASN A 629 -8.73 30.99 0.99
CA ASN A 629 -7.45 30.73 1.63
C ASN A 629 -6.40 30.26 0.58
N HIS A 630 -5.15 30.16 0.99
CA HIS A 630 -4.02 29.64 0.18
C HIS A 630 -3.71 30.40 -1.12
N GLY A 631 -4.11 31.69 -1.22
CA GLY A 631 -3.86 32.53 -2.40
C GLY A 631 -4.75 32.21 -3.62
N ILE A 632 -5.87 31.52 -3.41
CA ILE A 632 -6.83 31.20 -4.48
C ILE A 632 -7.47 32.50 -4.99
N ALA A 633 -7.42 32.70 -6.31
CA ALA A 633 -7.97 33.87 -7.02
C ALA A 633 -7.39 35.24 -6.59
N VAL A 634 -6.16 35.28 -6.08
CA VAL A 634 -5.41 36.52 -5.87
C VAL A 634 -4.77 36.93 -7.20
N SER A 635 -5.08 38.12 -7.66
CA SER A 635 -4.57 38.68 -8.92
C SER A 635 -3.97 40.05 -8.70
N PHE A 636 -3.09 40.47 -9.60
CA PHE A 636 -2.42 41.76 -9.55
C PHE A 636 -2.79 42.57 -10.78
N ALA A 637 -2.93 43.90 -10.62
CA ALA A 637 -3.10 44.86 -11.71
C ALA A 637 -2.03 45.94 -11.61
N GLU A 638 -1.30 46.14 -12.71
CA GLU A 638 -0.25 47.20 -12.79
C GLU A 638 -0.90 48.58 -12.99
N PRO A 639 -0.24 49.63 -12.55
CA PRO A 639 -0.72 50.99 -12.76
C PRO A 639 -1.02 51.27 -14.24
N GLY A 640 -2.19 51.86 -14.53
CA GLY A 640 -2.64 52.19 -15.90
C GLY A 640 -3.24 51.00 -16.68
N ASP A 641 -3.14 49.75 -16.19
CA ASP A 641 -3.66 48.58 -16.91
C ASP A 641 -5.11 48.24 -16.50
N LYS A 642 -6.04 49.03 -17.02
CA LYS A 642 -7.49 48.79 -16.81
C LYS A 642 -7.96 47.41 -17.27
N LYS A 643 -7.34 46.86 -18.33
CA LYS A 643 -7.77 45.58 -18.90
C LYS A 643 -7.46 44.41 -17.95
N SER A 644 -6.23 44.37 -17.40
CA SER A 644 -5.85 43.39 -16.38
C SER A 644 -6.65 43.59 -15.09
N TYR A 645 -6.93 44.84 -14.67
CA TYR A 645 -7.76 45.08 -13.50
C TYR A 645 -9.17 44.49 -13.66
N VAL A 646 -9.86 44.80 -14.79
CA VAL A 646 -11.21 44.24 -15.07
C VAL A 646 -11.21 42.75 -15.13
N LYS A 647 -10.19 42.15 -15.75
CA LYS A 647 -10.03 40.70 -15.79
C LYS A 647 -9.88 40.11 -14.37
N ALA A 648 -9.02 40.71 -13.53
CA ALA A 648 -8.78 40.26 -12.16
C ALA A 648 -10.04 40.38 -11.28
N VAL A 649 -10.83 41.46 -11.42
CA VAL A 649 -12.12 41.61 -10.73
C VAL A 649 -13.08 40.47 -11.10
N ASN A 650 -13.28 40.24 -12.41
CA ASN A 650 -14.19 39.21 -12.88
C ASN A 650 -13.75 37.78 -12.46
N GLU A 651 -12.44 37.54 -12.42
CA GLU A 651 -11.92 36.24 -11.90
C GLU A 651 -12.15 36.10 -10.41
N ALA A 652 -11.92 37.15 -9.61
CA ALA A 652 -12.11 37.09 -8.16
C ALA A 652 -13.56 36.78 -7.75
N PHE A 653 -14.55 37.37 -8.45
CA PHE A 653 -15.97 37.14 -8.24
C PHE A 653 -16.47 35.73 -8.59
N LYS A 654 -15.68 34.92 -9.32
CA LYS A 654 -16.00 33.50 -9.52
C LYS A 654 -15.80 32.64 -8.24
N PHE A 655 -15.04 33.17 -7.27
CA PHE A 655 -14.63 32.46 -6.07
C PHE A 655 -15.17 33.07 -4.76
N GLY A 656 -15.90 34.17 -4.82
CA GLY A 656 -16.48 34.80 -3.63
C GLY A 656 -17.51 35.90 -4.00
N GLU A 657 -18.51 36.04 -3.15
CA GLU A 657 -19.57 37.05 -3.30
C GLU A 657 -19.06 38.47 -2.99
N THR A 658 -17.95 38.61 -2.29
CA THR A 658 -17.31 39.86 -1.92
C THR A 658 -15.81 39.74 -2.24
N ILE A 659 -15.28 40.80 -2.89
CA ILE A 659 -13.86 40.90 -3.17
C ILE A 659 -13.25 42.13 -2.48
N LEU A 660 -11.93 42.09 -2.23
CA LEU A 660 -11.11 43.23 -1.84
C LEU A 660 -10.26 43.66 -3.01
N VAL A 661 -10.21 45.01 -3.25
CA VAL A 661 -9.23 45.64 -4.12
C VAL A 661 -8.37 46.54 -3.24
N GLU A 662 -7.08 46.25 -3.17
CA GLU A 662 -6.15 46.84 -2.21
C GLU A 662 -4.86 47.28 -2.91
N GLU A 663 -4.13 48.24 -2.33
CA GLU A 663 -2.76 48.55 -2.76
C GLU A 663 -1.83 47.35 -2.58
N PHE A 664 -0.88 47.22 -3.48
CA PHE A 664 0.22 46.28 -3.32
C PHE A 664 1.30 46.87 -2.41
N ILE A 665 1.59 46.19 -1.29
CA ILE A 665 2.68 46.62 -0.39
C ILE A 665 3.97 45.93 -0.82
N GLU A 666 4.98 46.71 -1.15
CA GLU A 666 6.32 46.22 -1.47
C GLU A 666 7.05 45.69 -0.23
N GLY A 667 7.76 44.61 -0.40
CA GLY A 667 8.56 43.99 0.66
C GLY A 667 8.63 42.49 0.53
N GLU A 668 9.27 41.88 1.49
CA GLU A 668 9.32 40.42 1.66
C GLU A 668 8.26 39.99 2.68
N GLU A 669 7.76 38.79 2.54
CA GLU A 669 6.64 38.32 3.34
C GLU A 669 7.16 37.56 4.59
N TYR A 670 6.71 38.02 5.77
CA TYR A 670 7.03 37.43 7.07
C TYR A 670 5.74 36.97 7.77
N ARG A 671 5.75 35.75 8.29
CA ARG A 671 4.74 35.22 9.21
C ARG A 671 5.26 35.32 10.63
N LEU A 672 4.61 36.17 11.46
CA LEU A 672 4.90 36.32 12.89
C LEU A 672 3.88 35.50 13.68
N LEU A 673 4.34 34.48 14.39
CA LEU A 673 3.49 33.64 15.24
C LEU A 673 3.38 34.27 16.63
N VAL A 674 2.15 34.55 17.05
CA VAL A 674 1.83 35.06 18.38
C VAL A 674 1.21 33.92 19.18
N VAL A 675 1.75 33.67 20.36
CA VAL A 675 1.18 32.76 21.38
C VAL A 675 1.24 33.49 22.72
N ASP A 676 0.11 33.51 23.43
CA ASP A 676 -0.05 34.21 24.72
C ASP A 676 0.48 35.65 24.70
N ASP A 677 -0.05 36.44 23.76
CA ASP A 677 0.26 37.85 23.57
C ASP A 677 1.72 38.19 23.22
N LYS A 678 2.56 37.17 22.88
CA LYS A 678 3.96 37.35 22.52
C LYS A 678 4.29 36.73 21.18
N VAL A 679 5.08 37.43 20.37
CA VAL A 679 5.70 36.86 19.18
C VAL A 679 6.74 35.85 19.59
N CYS A 680 6.51 34.58 19.29
CA CYS A 680 7.38 33.48 19.67
C CYS A 680 8.24 32.93 18.52
N SER A 681 7.88 33.21 17.27
CA SER A 681 8.64 32.82 16.07
C SER A 681 8.30 33.75 14.91
N ILE A 682 9.30 34.00 14.07
CA ILE A 682 9.13 34.75 12.80
C ILE A 682 9.75 33.93 11.69
N VAL A 683 8.96 33.70 10.65
CA VAL A 683 9.40 32.96 9.45
C VAL A 683 9.25 33.84 8.22
N LYS A 684 10.35 34.07 7.50
CA LYS A 684 10.32 34.61 6.16
C LYS A 684 9.84 33.53 5.20
N ARG A 685 8.82 33.83 4.40
CA ARG A 685 8.28 32.90 3.39
C ARG A 685 8.83 33.25 2.01
N ILE A 686 9.64 32.35 1.46
CA ILE A 686 10.18 32.48 0.11
C ILE A 686 9.34 31.67 -0.85
N PRO A 687 8.87 32.19 -1.99
CA PRO A 687 8.14 31.42 -2.99
C PRO A 687 8.93 30.20 -3.47
N ALA A 688 8.22 29.17 -3.97
CA ALA A 688 8.84 27.99 -4.53
C ALA A 688 9.93 28.37 -5.54
N ASN A 689 11.15 27.89 -5.33
CA ASN A 689 12.34 28.27 -6.09
C ASN A 689 13.37 27.14 -6.14
N ILE A 690 14.26 27.22 -7.12
CA ILE A 690 15.50 26.43 -7.18
C ILE A 690 16.69 27.40 -7.33
N VAL A 691 17.89 26.90 -7.04
CA VAL A 691 19.13 27.61 -7.25
C VAL A 691 19.94 26.87 -8.31
N GLY A 692 20.29 27.53 -9.39
CA GLY A 692 21.09 26.97 -10.48
C GLY A 692 22.50 26.59 -10.04
N ASP A 693 23.02 25.53 -10.57
CA ASP A 693 24.41 25.06 -10.42
C ASP A 693 25.23 25.20 -11.71
N GLY A 694 24.56 25.56 -12.82
CA GLY A 694 25.15 25.71 -14.15
C GLY A 694 25.26 24.41 -14.94
N GLU A 695 24.77 23.29 -14.41
CA GLU A 695 24.93 21.95 -15.00
C GLU A 695 23.58 21.23 -15.19
N HIS A 696 22.68 21.31 -14.22
CA HIS A 696 21.39 20.61 -14.24
C HIS A 696 20.24 21.47 -14.77
N THR A 697 19.29 20.82 -15.40
CA THR A 697 18.03 21.46 -15.81
C THR A 697 17.19 21.84 -14.60
N ILE A 698 16.22 22.77 -14.80
CA ILE A 698 15.28 23.16 -13.73
C ILE A 698 14.52 21.94 -13.20
N MET A 699 14.16 20.96 -14.05
CA MET A 699 13.48 19.74 -13.60
C MET A 699 14.36 18.91 -12.68
N GLU A 700 15.62 18.68 -13.07
CA GLU A 700 16.58 17.93 -12.25
C GLU A 700 16.89 18.65 -10.94
N LEU A 701 16.99 19.98 -10.93
CA LEU A 701 17.18 20.78 -9.72
C LEU A 701 15.96 20.71 -8.78
N ILE A 702 14.73 20.61 -9.32
CA ILE A 702 13.53 20.35 -8.53
C ILE A 702 13.61 18.97 -7.87
N ASP A 703 14.01 17.95 -8.61
CA ASP A 703 14.13 16.60 -8.09
C ASP A 703 15.22 16.51 -7.01
N ILE A 704 16.39 17.12 -7.25
CA ILE A 704 17.49 17.23 -6.27
C ILE A 704 17.01 17.93 -4.98
N LYS A 705 16.31 19.08 -5.11
CA LYS A 705 15.79 19.80 -3.95
C LYS A 705 14.72 19.01 -3.21
N ASN A 706 13.82 18.35 -3.93
CA ASN A 706 12.77 17.51 -3.33
C ASN A 706 13.33 16.27 -2.63
N ASP A 707 14.50 15.78 -3.06
CA ASP A 707 15.21 14.65 -2.47
C ASP A 707 16.10 15.03 -1.28
N ASP A 708 16.32 16.32 -1.03
CA ASP A 708 17.03 16.78 0.16
C ASP A 708 16.22 16.46 1.43
N PRO A 709 16.81 15.79 2.45
CA PRO A 709 16.16 15.49 3.72
C PRO A 709 15.49 16.68 4.41
N LYS A 710 15.97 17.88 4.23
CA LYS A 710 15.38 19.10 4.77
C LYS A 710 13.96 19.38 4.25
N TYR A 711 13.65 18.90 3.04
CA TYR A 711 12.34 19.10 2.41
C TYR A 711 11.43 17.89 2.58
N TYR A 712 11.89 16.68 2.26
CA TYR A 712 11.01 15.50 2.34
C TYR A 712 10.77 15.00 3.78
N LYS A 713 11.72 15.24 4.72
CA LYS A 713 11.61 14.78 6.10
C LYS A 713 10.44 15.45 6.85
N TYR A 714 10.21 16.73 6.59
CA TYR A 714 9.20 17.51 7.29
C TYR A 714 7.95 17.75 6.46
N PHE A 715 7.71 16.96 5.47
CA PHE A 715 6.51 16.94 4.63
C PHE A 715 6.84 16.93 3.14
N ASN A 716 6.04 16.18 2.42
CA ASN A 716 5.70 16.49 1.04
C ASN A 716 5.01 17.87 0.86
N THR A 717 4.78 18.64 1.93
CA THR A 717 4.21 19.98 1.87
C THR A 717 5.19 21.04 1.42
N TYR A 718 6.50 20.80 1.58
CA TYR A 718 7.54 21.72 1.10
C TYR A 718 8.08 21.31 -0.27
N THR A 719 7.65 20.18 -0.81
CA THR A 719 8.11 19.72 -2.12
C THR A 719 7.51 20.57 -3.24
N ILE A 720 8.34 20.88 -4.22
CA ILE A 720 7.96 21.62 -5.41
C ILE A 720 7.26 20.66 -6.38
N LYS A 721 6.11 21.09 -6.89
CA LYS A 721 5.38 20.36 -7.94
C LYS A 721 5.82 20.89 -9.31
N SER A 722 5.97 20.00 -10.28
CA SER A 722 6.27 20.34 -11.68
C SER A 722 5.00 20.26 -12.53
N GLY A 723 4.04 21.17 -12.24
CA GLY A 723 2.73 21.19 -12.87
C GLY A 723 2.53 22.33 -13.87
N PRO A 724 1.29 22.49 -14.40
CA PRO A 724 0.96 23.57 -15.35
C PRO A 724 1.17 24.99 -14.80
N VAL A 725 1.03 25.17 -13.49
CA VAL A 725 1.21 26.47 -12.83
C VAL A 725 2.67 26.90 -12.87
N GLU A 726 3.56 25.98 -12.49
CA GLU A 726 5.01 26.19 -12.52
C GLU A 726 5.51 26.39 -13.97
N ALA A 727 5.00 25.57 -14.90
CA ALA A 727 5.32 25.72 -16.33
C ALA A 727 4.93 27.11 -16.88
N SER A 728 3.74 27.62 -16.49
CA SER A 728 3.27 28.92 -16.90
C SER A 728 4.14 30.06 -16.31
N HIS A 729 4.54 29.92 -15.04
CA HIS A 729 5.40 30.89 -14.38
C HIS A 729 6.82 30.90 -14.96
N LEU A 730 7.40 29.74 -15.26
CA LEU A 730 8.67 29.65 -15.98
C LEU A 730 8.60 30.31 -17.36
N LYS A 731 7.51 30.07 -18.11
CA LYS A 731 7.30 30.66 -19.41
C LYS A 731 7.26 32.20 -19.34
N SER A 732 6.67 32.81 -18.31
CA SER A 732 6.67 34.25 -18.11
C SER A 732 8.06 34.83 -17.87
N GLN A 733 9.03 34.01 -17.44
CA GLN A 733 10.44 34.35 -17.26
C GLN A 733 11.30 33.98 -18.48
N GLY A 734 10.72 33.50 -19.59
CA GLY A 734 11.45 33.01 -20.76
C GLY A 734 12.12 31.65 -20.56
N LEU A 735 11.72 30.89 -19.52
CA LEU A 735 12.32 29.63 -19.13
C LEU A 735 11.34 28.44 -19.34
N THR A 736 11.90 27.25 -19.32
CA THR A 736 11.17 25.98 -19.33
C THR A 736 11.81 25.02 -18.32
N PHE A 737 11.17 23.92 -17.98
CA PHE A 737 11.77 22.87 -17.14
C PHE A 737 13.08 22.28 -17.70
N LYS A 738 13.33 22.43 -19.00
CA LYS A 738 14.58 21.99 -19.66
C LYS A 738 15.68 23.04 -19.67
N SER A 739 15.41 24.26 -19.23
CA SER A 739 16.41 25.34 -19.13
C SER A 739 17.42 25.01 -18.04
N ILE A 740 18.71 25.37 -18.27
CA ILE A 740 19.80 25.22 -17.30
C ILE A 740 20.11 26.63 -16.75
N PRO A 741 19.76 26.92 -15.49
CA PRO A 741 20.04 28.22 -14.88
C PRO A 741 21.54 28.36 -14.58
N LYS A 742 22.04 29.58 -14.59
CA LYS A 742 23.43 29.87 -14.24
C LYS A 742 23.69 29.49 -12.77
N LYS A 743 24.96 29.24 -12.47
CA LYS A 743 25.39 28.98 -11.09
C LYS A 743 24.98 30.14 -10.18
N GLU A 744 24.36 29.79 -9.03
CA GLU A 744 23.81 30.73 -8.03
C GLU A 744 22.60 31.53 -8.50
N GLU A 745 22.11 31.32 -9.72
CA GLU A 745 20.88 31.98 -10.21
C GLU A 745 19.68 31.35 -9.52
N ARG A 746 18.88 32.17 -8.83
CA ARG A 746 17.63 31.73 -8.22
C ARG A 746 16.48 31.88 -9.20
N VAL A 747 15.83 30.76 -9.53
CA VAL A 747 14.67 30.74 -10.41
C VAL A 747 13.43 30.45 -9.55
N PHE A 748 12.47 31.36 -9.60
CA PHE A 748 11.19 31.17 -8.92
C PHE A 748 10.23 30.38 -9.79
N LEU A 749 9.48 29.48 -9.13
CA LEU A 749 8.53 28.58 -9.79
C LEU A 749 7.07 28.98 -9.53
N ARG A 750 6.88 29.90 -8.56
CA ARG A 750 5.59 30.51 -8.23
C ARG A 750 5.75 31.95 -7.76
N THR A 751 4.67 32.72 -7.82
CA THR A 751 4.60 34.09 -7.30
C THR A 751 4.20 34.16 -5.84
N ASN A 752 3.43 33.18 -5.36
CA ASN A 752 3.01 33.13 -3.96
C ASN A 752 4.06 32.42 -3.08
N SER A 753 4.19 32.89 -1.85
CA SER A 753 5.13 32.36 -0.85
C SER A 753 4.51 31.28 0.05
N ASN A 754 3.45 30.61 -0.43
CA ASN A 754 2.82 29.54 0.34
C ASN A 754 3.77 28.33 0.46
N VAL A 755 4.16 28.01 1.69
CA VAL A 755 5.01 26.87 2.04
C VAL A 755 4.40 25.57 1.55
N GLY A 756 3.07 25.39 1.62
CA GLY A 756 2.37 24.21 1.12
C GLY A 756 2.44 24.00 -0.41
N THR A 757 3.05 24.92 -1.16
CA THR A 757 3.27 24.81 -2.61
C THR A 757 4.76 24.77 -2.98
N GLY A 758 5.63 24.45 -2.04
CA GLY A 758 7.07 24.34 -2.24
C GLY A 758 7.87 25.59 -1.84
N GLY A 759 7.26 26.55 -1.13
CA GLY A 759 7.96 27.71 -0.59
C GLY A 759 8.85 27.33 0.60
N ASP A 760 9.92 28.12 0.79
CA ASP A 760 10.90 27.90 1.86
C ASP A 760 10.57 28.73 3.10
N PRO A 761 10.29 28.13 4.26
CA PRO A 761 10.19 28.83 5.55
C PRO A 761 11.58 29.01 6.16
N ILE A 762 12.02 30.26 6.28
CA ILE A 762 13.32 30.63 6.85
C ILE A 762 13.10 31.30 8.21
N GLU A 763 13.73 30.80 9.23
CA GLU A 763 13.65 31.36 10.58
C GLU A 763 14.35 32.72 10.69
N CYS A 764 13.72 33.75 11.31
CA CYS A 764 14.23 35.12 11.33
C CYS A 764 13.95 35.88 12.63
N LEU A 765 13.58 35.22 13.74
CA LEU A 765 13.17 35.91 14.99
C LEU A 765 14.18 36.96 15.45
N ASP A 766 15.48 36.61 15.39
CA ASP A 766 16.57 37.51 15.84
C ASP A 766 16.95 38.56 14.79
N LEU A 767 16.52 38.37 13.54
CA LEU A 767 16.86 39.30 12.45
C LEU A 767 15.86 40.44 12.30
N VAL A 768 14.65 40.28 12.84
CA VAL A 768 13.54 41.23 12.71
C VAL A 768 13.52 42.17 13.90
N HIS A 769 13.55 43.49 13.62
CA HIS A 769 13.55 44.54 14.64
C HIS A 769 12.30 44.47 15.53
N ASP A 770 12.47 44.70 16.85
CA ASP A 770 11.41 44.53 17.87
C ASP A 770 10.16 45.40 17.62
N SER A 771 10.27 46.47 16.86
CA SER A 771 9.08 47.28 16.51
C SER A 771 8.03 46.47 15.72
N TYR A 772 8.45 45.56 14.82
CA TYR A 772 7.54 44.70 14.08
C TYR A 772 6.89 43.64 15.00
N LYS A 773 7.65 43.08 15.95
CA LYS A 773 7.12 42.18 16.97
C LYS A 773 6.01 42.87 17.78
N ARG A 774 6.26 44.09 18.28
CA ARG A 774 5.23 44.84 19.00
C ARG A 774 4.00 45.16 18.16
N LEU A 775 4.15 45.40 16.85
CA LEU A 775 3.02 45.60 15.94
C LEU A 775 2.17 44.33 15.76
N ALA A 776 2.81 43.16 15.64
CA ALA A 776 2.11 41.90 15.57
C ALA A 776 1.40 41.51 16.89
N GLU A 777 2.05 41.78 18.04
CA GLU A 777 1.45 41.63 19.37
C GLU A 777 0.24 42.53 19.53
N LYS A 778 0.34 43.80 19.10
CA LYS A 778 -0.78 44.75 19.07
C LYS A 778 -1.91 44.29 18.16
N ALA A 779 -1.60 43.72 16.98
CA ALA A 779 -2.61 43.20 16.08
C ALA A 779 -3.37 42.00 16.70
N ALA A 780 -2.68 41.09 17.35
CA ALA A 780 -3.26 39.97 18.07
C ALA A 780 -4.18 40.45 19.22
N LEU A 781 -3.73 41.47 19.98
CA LEU A 781 -4.50 42.06 21.07
C LEU A 781 -5.80 42.70 20.55
N ILE A 782 -5.74 43.44 19.45
CA ILE A 782 -6.91 44.08 18.81
C ILE A 782 -7.91 43.01 18.35
N ALA A 783 -7.43 41.92 17.76
CA ALA A 783 -8.25 40.77 17.33
C ALA A 783 -8.70 39.89 18.53
N LYS A 784 -8.21 40.17 19.72
CA LYS A 784 -8.42 39.33 20.94
C LYS A 784 -7.96 37.89 20.74
N ALA A 785 -6.88 37.67 19.98
CA ALA A 785 -6.35 36.36 19.66
C ALA A 785 -5.18 35.98 20.58
N LYS A 786 -5.27 34.83 21.24
CA LYS A 786 -4.18 34.24 22.02
C LYS A 786 -3.22 33.41 21.18
N ILE A 787 -3.75 32.81 20.09
CA ILE A 787 -2.94 32.08 19.11
C ILE A 787 -3.30 32.58 17.71
N CYS A 788 -2.36 33.23 17.03
CA CYS A 788 -2.56 33.67 15.66
C CYS A 788 -1.25 33.83 14.89
N GLY A 789 -1.34 33.78 13.56
CA GLY A 789 -0.25 34.11 12.65
C GLY A 789 -0.50 35.47 11.98
N VAL A 790 0.38 36.44 12.16
CA VAL A 790 0.30 37.75 11.53
C VAL A 790 1.18 37.77 10.29
N ASP A 791 0.60 37.95 9.10
CA ASP A 791 1.32 38.10 7.85
C ASP A 791 1.63 39.57 7.60
N MET A 792 2.89 39.87 7.40
CA MET A 792 3.41 41.23 7.25
C MET A 792 4.38 41.30 6.09
N MET A 793 4.14 42.26 5.20
CA MET A 793 5.15 42.69 4.20
C MET A 793 6.12 43.66 4.86
N ILE A 794 7.42 43.40 4.76
CA ILE A 794 8.48 44.22 5.37
C ILE A 794 9.57 44.51 4.33
N LYS A 795 9.89 45.82 4.11
CA LYS A 795 10.94 46.21 3.14
C LYS A 795 12.35 45.94 3.71
N ASN A 796 12.59 46.29 4.96
CA ASN A 796 13.86 46.02 5.64
C ASN A 796 13.61 45.55 7.08
N PRO A 797 13.79 44.28 7.38
CA PRO A 797 13.45 43.73 8.68
C PRO A 797 14.37 44.23 9.82
N ARG A 798 15.58 44.75 9.49
CA ARG A 798 16.56 45.20 10.49
C ARG A 798 16.32 46.64 10.92
N SER A 799 15.56 47.45 10.14
CA SER A 799 15.24 48.81 10.50
C SER A 799 13.96 48.93 11.30
N PRO A 800 13.80 49.99 12.14
CA PRO A 800 12.54 50.21 12.85
C PRO A 800 11.36 50.33 11.91
N ALA A 801 10.18 49.88 12.33
CA ALA A 801 8.95 50.02 11.59
C ALA A 801 8.51 51.48 11.45
N THR A 802 8.18 51.90 10.25
CA THR A 802 7.59 53.22 9.89
C THR A 802 6.34 53.00 9.06
N LYS A 803 5.54 54.02 8.84
CA LYS A 803 4.32 53.88 8.01
C LYS A 803 4.58 53.46 6.57
N ASP A 804 5.79 53.60 6.08
CA ASP A 804 6.17 53.38 4.66
C ASP A 804 6.93 52.10 4.39
N ASN A 805 7.35 51.37 5.44
CA ASN A 805 8.23 50.23 5.28
C ASN A 805 7.63 48.87 5.71
N TYR A 806 6.34 48.85 6.08
CA TYR A 806 5.62 47.61 6.36
C TYR A 806 4.13 47.73 6.06
N GLY A 807 3.43 46.58 6.01
CA GLY A 807 1.97 46.48 6.09
C GLY A 807 1.53 45.11 6.54
N ILE A 808 0.52 45.09 7.39
CA ILE A 808 -0.11 43.83 7.82
C ILE A 808 -1.11 43.39 6.76
N ILE A 809 -0.92 42.22 6.18
CA ILE A 809 -1.73 41.68 5.08
C ILE A 809 -2.96 40.92 5.60
N GLU A 810 -2.77 40.11 6.64
CA GLU A 810 -3.84 39.33 7.27
C GLU A 810 -3.42 38.81 8.66
N ILE A 811 -4.41 38.41 9.46
CA ILE A 811 -4.22 37.63 10.67
C ILE A 811 -4.91 36.26 10.47
N ASN A 812 -4.17 35.18 10.74
CA ASN A 812 -4.66 33.81 10.55
C ASN A 812 -4.96 33.15 11.89
N TYR A 813 -6.19 32.63 12.07
CA TYR A 813 -6.64 31.90 13.26
C TYR A 813 -6.17 30.44 13.35
N ASN A 814 -5.66 29.89 12.25
CA ASN A 814 -5.10 28.54 12.18
C ASN A 814 -3.70 28.62 11.55
N PRO A 815 -2.71 29.25 12.24
CA PRO A 815 -1.35 29.29 11.75
C PRO A 815 -0.78 27.89 11.67
N ALA A 816 -0.15 27.59 10.53
CA ALA A 816 0.51 26.30 10.34
C ALA A 816 1.76 26.23 11.23
N LEU A 817 1.67 25.51 12.35
CA LEU A 817 2.75 25.39 13.34
C LEU A 817 4.03 24.79 12.78
N GLN A 818 3.92 23.93 11.75
CA GLN A 818 5.06 23.19 11.19
C GLN A 818 6.15 24.10 10.65
N MET A 819 5.82 25.22 9.98
CA MET A 819 6.84 26.11 9.40
C MET A 819 7.69 26.82 10.47
N HIS A 820 7.15 27.00 11.66
CA HIS A 820 7.84 27.55 12.82
C HIS A 820 8.60 26.50 13.61
N HIS A 821 8.05 25.27 13.62
CA HIS A 821 8.63 24.14 14.35
C HIS A 821 9.79 23.49 13.59
N TYR A 822 9.70 23.46 12.24
CA TYR A 822 10.64 22.85 11.31
C TYR A 822 10.94 23.76 10.11
N PRO A 823 11.58 24.93 10.29
CA PRO A 823 12.06 25.73 9.17
C PRO A 823 13.17 24.97 8.43
N VAL A 824 13.47 25.34 7.18
CA VAL A 824 14.45 24.61 6.36
C VAL A 824 15.91 24.95 6.69
N ASP A 825 16.17 26.00 7.43
CA ASP A 825 17.49 26.54 7.72
C ASP A 825 17.97 26.42 9.17
N SER A 826 17.06 26.05 10.10
CA SER A 826 17.38 25.96 11.51
C SER A 826 16.60 24.86 12.25
N SER A 827 16.86 24.68 13.54
CA SER A 827 16.12 23.72 14.39
C SER A 827 14.70 24.19 14.72
N GLY A 828 14.34 25.44 14.41
CA GLY A 828 13.03 26.02 14.68
C GLY A 828 12.70 26.21 16.18
N VAL A 829 11.48 26.64 16.45
CA VAL A 829 10.94 26.85 17.79
C VAL A 829 9.95 25.76 18.15
N ASN A 830 10.05 25.16 19.33
CA ASN A 830 9.05 24.20 19.83
C ASN A 830 7.73 24.93 20.18
N VAL A 831 6.97 25.28 19.13
CA VAL A 831 5.70 26.03 19.28
C VAL A 831 4.61 25.19 19.96
N ALA A 832 4.63 23.87 19.83
CA ALA A 832 3.68 23.00 20.52
C ALA A 832 3.84 23.07 22.05
N LYS A 833 5.10 23.19 22.51
CA LYS A 833 5.38 23.44 23.93
C LYS A 833 4.65 24.70 24.42
N LEU A 834 4.75 25.81 23.67
CA LEU A 834 4.14 27.09 24.04
C LEU A 834 2.61 27.01 24.06
N VAL A 835 2.01 26.30 23.12
CA VAL A 835 0.56 26.08 23.11
C VAL A 835 0.12 25.26 24.31
N LEU A 836 0.85 24.19 24.69
CA LEU A 836 0.53 23.40 25.88
C LEU A 836 0.72 24.20 27.15
N ASP A 837 1.78 25.02 27.27
CA ASP A 837 2.01 25.92 28.40
C ASP A 837 0.84 26.90 28.57
N LEU A 838 0.33 27.50 27.46
CA LEU A 838 -0.84 28.36 27.45
C LEU A 838 -2.11 27.61 27.89
N LEU A 839 -2.24 26.33 27.55
CA LEU A 839 -3.37 25.50 27.99
C LEU A 839 -3.28 25.02 29.41
N GLY A 840 -2.10 25.13 30.07
CA GLY A 840 -1.89 24.75 31.47
C GLY A 840 -1.39 23.30 31.67
N PHE A 841 -0.77 22.71 30.66
CA PHE A 841 -0.17 21.36 30.69
C PHE A 841 1.34 21.41 30.88
#